data_bb3e5a8d754a1c252cb5d804ceecbeb7
#
_entry.id   bb3e5a8d754a1c252cb5d804ceecbeb7
#
_cell.length_a   1.000
_cell.length_b   1.000
_cell.length_c   1.000
_cell.angle_alpha   90.00
_cell.angle_beta   90.00
_cell.angle_gamma   90.00
#
_symmetry.space_group_name_H-M   'P 1'
#
loop_
_entity.id
_entity.type
_entity.pdbx_description
1 polymer ?
#
loop_
_entity_poly.entity_id
_entity_poly.type
_entity_poly.pdbx_seq_one_letter_code
_entity_poly.pdbx_strand_id
1 'polypeptide(L)'
;MLKKRYGTFNNRCFSSKRASQIQSSSTPIFNNRGQVTVFIILGILLLLALAIILAIKTEIVTFKPEEAAATEKGRVESYLTSCINQLGNEAVELVGLQGGYIEVPSGISGDPDRHLKISPMNVIPFWAYGPNKNIPSLDQIKEQIDSYIEDNMRECLFSQQPFQETYDIIEKSELAADTEIVESKIIFNVHWDLEVRDKSGEVISELINHVAESPIKLKRVYDTAVQIVEREMIEMKIEDLTQDLIAIGHPSVPSTGLELSCSKKEWDVVEAKTTLQDLLRINLRQLQIKGTEVVEFPEELSYYQYHYVWNLGEEFVKPNVYATFIYDNNYPFTFQVYPAQGGKMSSGMMGGQDFISYLCIQSWKFTYDISYPIIVRVRDETTGYNFNIAFTVHLLNNIPNRKAEIIPQLPQATSFVSDTEFCHNKRIPMTVLTWELVDNTKETYYREPLDDVNILFTCLRHQCTMGQTEFDFARTGYQAGNIYDFPYCVGAILRGEKESYKDDWIRIVTKNDDTAELNLVPTLKVPLDKFKIVKHELDEAEAAGSLTENTGTLLSSSEIASITLTFEKNDTNSQLLGEPFHQSRFIALEKLDANVLKMQKAEFLAKADFTYALEVQVLDKETYLGGYKGQWFVSWDELESAEEIVIHVITTDAGASDEEKFGLLSQLEEKSKLVSQPKIK
;
A
#
# COMPACT_ATOMS: atom_id res chain seq x y z
N MET A 1 -29.48 -28.43 38.39
CA MET A 1 -30.77 -28.40 39.13
C MET A 1 -31.43 -27.06 38.89
N LEU A 2 -32.71 -27.14 38.41
CA LEU A 2 -33.77 -26.14 38.41
C LEU A 2 -33.50 -24.86 37.58
N LYS A 3 -34.04 -24.73 36.40
CA LYS A 3 -35.41 -24.59 35.82
C LYS A 3 -36.01 -23.19 35.96
N LYS A 4 -36.14 -22.57 34.75
CA LYS A 4 -37.32 -21.95 34.14
C LYS A 4 -38.03 -20.79 34.84
N ARG A 5 -38.28 -19.69 34.14
CA ARG A 5 -39.65 -19.34 33.72
C ARG A 5 -39.69 -18.25 32.65
N TYR A 6 -40.49 -18.53 31.68
CA TYR A 6 -41.08 -17.74 30.61
C TYR A 6 -41.99 -16.60 31.10
N GLY A 7 -42.16 -15.55 30.32
CA GLY A 7 -43.23 -14.58 30.47
C GLY A 7 -43.47 -13.82 29.19
N THR A 8 -44.30 -14.37 28.30
CA THR A 8 -44.98 -13.76 27.18
C THR A 8 -46.17 -12.96 27.65
N PHE A 9 -46.42 -11.74 27.06
CA PHE A 9 -47.76 -11.11 26.97
C PHE A 9 -47.76 -10.19 25.73
N ASN A 10 -48.41 -10.56 24.75
CA ASN A 10 -49.65 -10.46 24.05
C ASN A 10 -50.26 -9.06 23.88
N ASN A 11 -50.41 -8.75 22.61
CA ASN A 11 -51.39 -8.00 21.86
C ASN A 11 -52.57 -7.39 22.62
N ARG A 12 -52.95 -6.17 22.22
CA ARG A 12 -54.37 -5.87 21.87
C ARG A 12 -54.50 -4.69 20.92
N CYS A 13 -55.13 -4.98 19.79
CA CYS A 13 -55.87 -4.09 18.93
C CYS A 13 -57.00 -3.39 19.68
N PHE A 14 -57.37 -2.16 19.24
CA PHE A 14 -58.75 -1.70 19.20
C PHE A 14 -58.98 -0.79 18.01
N SER A 15 -59.89 -1.10 17.32
CA SER A 15 -60.77 -0.92 16.22
C SER A 15 -61.74 0.29 16.40
N SER A 16 -61.94 1.02 15.27
CA SER A 16 -63.23 1.37 14.66
C SER A 16 -64.11 2.52 15.24
N LYS A 17 -64.50 3.45 14.42
CA LYS A 17 -65.83 3.67 13.81
C LYS A 17 -65.89 5.01 13.07
N ARG A 18 -66.26 4.97 11.76
CA ARG A 18 -67.52 5.40 11.11
C ARG A 18 -68.04 6.78 11.55
N ALA A 19 -68.44 7.65 10.74
CA ALA A 19 -69.02 7.86 9.44
C ALA A 19 -69.45 9.33 9.35
N SER A 20 -69.49 9.94 8.20
CA SER A 20 -70.67 10.24 7.46
C SER A 20 -70.41 11.17 6.26
N GLN A 21 -71.06 10.86 5.18
CA GLN A 21 -71.05 11.60 3.95
C GLN A 21 -71.76 12.95 4.14
N ILE A 22 -71.26 13.99 3.45
CA ILE A 22 -72.12 15.02 2.86
C ILE A 22 -71.50 15.32 1.48
N GLN A 23 -72.30 14.99 0.46
CA GLN A 23 -72.14 15.48 -0.90
C GLN A 23 -72.49 16.96 -0.96
N SER A 24 -71.64 17.75 -1.57
CA SER A 24 -72.07 18.98 -2.23
C SER A 24 -71.22 19.16 -3.51
N SER A 25 -71.99 19.13 -4.61
CA SER A 25 -71.58 19.48 -5.95
C SER A 25 -71.12 20.92 -6.04
N SER A 26 -69.95 21.17 -6.54
CA SER A 26 -69.60 22.46 -7.12
C SER A 26 -68.68 22.26 -8.31
N THR A 27 -69.08 22.77 -9.42
CA THR A 27 -68.49 22.85 -10.74
C THR A 27 -67.04 23.43 -10.67
N PRO A 28 -66.12 22.95 -11.50
CA PRO A 28 -64.75 23.51 -11.56
C PRO A 28 -64.78 24.80 -12.39
N ILE A 29 -64.46 25.89 -11.75
CA ILE A 29 -64.08 27.13 -12.44
C ILE A 29 -62.62 26.95 -12.87
N PHE A 30 -62.40 26.75 -14.15
CA PHE A 30 -61.08 26.78 -14.76
C PHE A 30 -60.45 28.19 -14.58
N ASN A 31 -59.54 28.34 -13.71
CA ASN A 31 -58.79 29.59 -13.55
C ASN A 31 -57.49 29.54 -14.39
N ASN A 32 -57.51 30.20 -15.55
CA ASN A 32 -56.42 30.25 -16.55
C ASN A 32 -55.12 30.91 -16.07
N ARG A 33 -54.95 31.16 -14.76
CA ARG A 33 -53.71 31.77 -14.22
C ARG A 33 -52.66 30.74 -13.77
N GLY A 34 -53.00 29.45 -13.71
CA GLY A 34 -52.04 28.39 -13.31
C GLY A 34 -51.20 27.86 -14.47
N GLN A 35 -51.63 27.99 -15.72
CA GLN A 35 -50.88 27.48 -16.87
C GLN A 35 -49.60 28.27 -17.17
N VAL A 36 -49.63 29.59 -17.02
CA VAL A 36 -48.46 30.46 -17.30
C VAL A 36 -47.33 30.18 -16.31
N THR A 37 -47.64 29.94 -15.03
CA THR A 37 -46.65 29.61 -14.00
C THR A 37 -45.97 28.25 -14.24
N VAL A 38 -46.73 27.26 -14.72
CA VAL A 38 -46.18 25.93 -15.06
C VAL A 38 -45.21 26.05 -16.26
N PHE A 39 -45.53 26.82 -17.27
CA PHE A 39 -44.65 27.06 -18.42
C PHE A 39 -43.43 27.88 -18.06
N ILE A 40 -43.54 28.83 -17.12
CA ILE A 40 -42.37 29.58 -16.62
C ILE A 40 -41.45 28.67 -15.79
N ILE A 41 -42.00 27.83 -14.91
CA ILE A 41 -41.21 26.86 -14.13
C ILE A 41 -40.53 25.83 -15.06
N LEU A 42 -41.29 25.32 -16.05
CA LEU A 42 -40.72 24.38 -17.03
C LEU A 42 -39.63 25.05 -17.89
N GLY A 43 -39.82 26.31 -18.27
CA GLY A 43 -38.83 27.13 -18.99
C GLY A 43 -37.54 27.37 -18.16
N ILE A 44 -37.69 27.66 -16.87
CA ILE A 44 -36.57 27.86 -15.94
C ILE A 44 -35.85 26.51 -15.72
N LEU A 45 -36.57 25.40 -15.56
CA LEU A 45 -35.97 24.07 -15.43
C LEU A 45 -35.21 23.66 -16.69
N LEU A 46 -35.74 23.99 -17.88
CA LEU A 46 -35.07 23.72 -19.15
C LEU A 46 -33.83 24.60 -19.35
N LEU A 47 -33.88 25.89 -18.94
CA LEU A 47 -32.70 26.76 -18.94
C LEU A 47 -31.66 26.32 -17.92
N LEU A 48 -32.08 25.87 -16.74
CA LEU A 48 -31.16 25.30 -15.74
C LEU A 48 -30.51 24.00 -16.23
N ALA A 49 -31.30 23.10 -16.85
CA ALA A 49 -30.74 21.89 -17.44
C ALA A 49 -29.78 22.20 -18.60
N LEU A 50 -30.12 23.19 -19.45
CA LEU A 50 -29.23 23.66 -20.53
C LEU A 50 -27.97 24.31 -19.96
N ALA A 51 -28.10 25.10 -18.90
CA ALA A 51 -26.94 25.71 -18.22
C ALA A 51 -26.04 24.65 -17.54
N ILE A 52 -26.64 23.60 -16.95
CA ILE A 52 -25.91 22.44 -16.39
C ILE A 52 -25.23 21.66 -17.51
N ILE A 53 -25.89 21.39 -18.61
CA ILE A 53 -25.30 20.74 -19.80
C ILE A 53 -24.19 21.60 -20.41
N LEU A 54 -24.33 22.90 -20.43
CA LEU A 54 -23.28 23.82 -20.91
C LEU A 54 -22.13 23.89 -19.89
N ALA A 55 -22.41 23.90 -18.59
CA ALA A 55 -21.40 23.87 -17.56
C ALA A 55 -20.62 22.52 -17.56
N ILE A 56 -21.34 21.41 -17.72
CA ILE A 56 -20.74 20.10 -17.91
C ILE A 56 -19.91 20.04 -19.20
N LYS A 57 -20.35 20.71 -20.27
CA LYS A 57 -19.56 20.81 -21.52
C LYS A 57 -18.37 21.77 -21.42
N THR A 58 -18.36 22.70 -20.49
CA THR A 58 -17.22 23.60 -20.28
C THR A 58 -16.26 23.10 -19.22
N GLU A 59 -16.65 22.16 -18.34
CA GLU A 59 -15.78 21.45 -17.40
C GLU A 59 -15.36 20.05 -17.85
N ILE A 60 -15.98 19.51 -18.87
CA ILE A 60 -15.33 18.50 -19.67
C ILE A 60 -14.26 19.29 -20.44
N VAL A 61 -13.06 19.43 -19.85
CA VAL A 61 -11.86 19.34 -20.69
C VAL A 61 -12.19 18.17 -21.60
N THR A 62 -12.57 18.48 -22.81
CA THR A 62 -12.60 17.52 -23.87
C THR A 62 -11.19 16.96 -23.92
N PHE A 63 -10.92 15.85 -23.19
CA PHE A 63 -10.22 14.79 -23.83
C PHE A 63 -11.09 14.47 -25.06
N LYS A 64 -10.86 15.21 -26.13
CA LYS A 64 -10.88 14.59 -27.41
C LYS A 64 -9.82 13.50 -27.25
N PRO A 65 -10.13 12.23 -27.29
CA PRO A 65 -9.25 11.35 -28.02
C PRO A 65 -9.23 12.08 -29.37
N GLU A 66 -8.27 12.98 -29.54
CA GLU A 66 -7.86 13.34 -30.88
C GLU A 66 -7.83 12.01 -31.57
N GLU A 67 -8.51 11.88 -32.70
CA GLU A 67 -8.34 10.74 -33.57
C GLU A 67 -6.88 10.41 -33.52
N ALA A 68 -6.50 9.58 -32.53
CA ALA A 68 -5.19 9.09 -32.42
C ALA A 68 -5.09 8.26 -33.65
N ALA A 69 -4.57 8.88 -34.69
CA ALA A 69 -4.54 8.26 -35.99
C ALA A 69 -3.90 6.94 -35.74
N ALA A 70 -4.54 5.92 -36.15
CA ALA A 70 -4.15 4.55 -36.16
C ALA A 70 -2.82 4.36 -36.93
N THR A 71 -1.95 5.32 -36.72
CA THR A 71 -0.65 5.43 -37.28
C THR A 71 0.33 4.88 -36.24
N GLU A 72 1.43 4.52 -36.69
CA GLU A 72 2.63 4.16 -35.95
C GLU A 72 2.97 5.17 -34.85
N LYS A 73 2.51 6.42 -34.99
CA LYS A 73 2.50 7.48 -33.98
C LYS A 73 1.89 7.05 -32.64
N GLY A 74 0.67 6.51 -32.64
CA GLY A 74 -0.01 6.19 -31.40
C GLY A 74 0.57 5.00 -30.67
N ARG A 75 1.29 4.13 -31.38
CA ARG A 75 2.02 3.04 -30.73
C ARG A 75 3.14 3.57 -29.85
N VAL A 76 3.94 4.48 -30.39
CA VAL A 76 5.02 5.12 -29.64
C VAL A 76 4.43 5.99 -28.52
N GLU A 77 3.36 6.73 -28.81
CA GLU A 77 2.68 7.57 -27.82
C GLU A 77 2.05 6.77 -26.69
N SER A 78 1.37 5.66 -26.99
CA SER A 78 0.84 4.77 -25.95
C SER A 78 1.92 4.16 -25.09
N TYR A 79 3.06 3.81 -25.67
CA TYR A 79 4.20 3.31 -24.91
C TYR A 79 4.83 4.39 -24.04
N LEU A 80 5.01 5.60 -24.55
CA LEU A 80 5.45 6.76 -23.78
C LEU A 80 4.53 7.05 -22.61
N THR A 81 3.22 7.13 -22.85
CA THR A 81 2.21 7.33 -21.80
C THR A 81 2.28 6.23 -20.75
N SER A 82 2.54 4.98 -21.15
CA SER A 82 2.73 3.89 -20.21
C SER A 82 4.00 4.03 -19.38
N CYS A 83 5.12 4.42 -19.99
CA CYS A 83 6.35 4.72 -19.27
C CYS A 83 6.15 5.84 -18.25
N ILE A 84 5.49 6.94 -18.65
CA ILE A 84 5.18 8.06 -17.75
C ILE A 84 4.31 7.58 -16.58
N ASN A 85 3.27 6.79 -16.86
CA ASN A 85 2.38 6.28 -15.82
C ASN A 85 3.12 5.35 -14.87
N GLN A 86 3.93 4.45 -15.39
CA GLN A 86 4.73 3.55 -14.57
C GLN A 86 5.70 4.33 -13.67
N LEU A 87 6.55 5.18 -14.25
CA LEU A 87 7.54 5.97 -13.51
C LEU A 87 6.89 6.94 -12.53
N GLY A 88 5.80 7.59 -12.94
CA GLY A 88 5.03 8.48 -12.07
C GLY A 88 4.44 7.75 -10.86
N ASN A 89 3.88 6.54 -11.06
CA ASN A 89 3.37 5.74 -9.96
C ASN A 89 4.50 5.22 -9.05
N GLU A 90 5.62 4.77 -9.61
CA GLU A 90 6.79 4.37 -8.83
C GLU A 90 7.32 5.53 -7.97
N ALA A 91 7.42 6.73 -8.55
CA ALA A 91 7.82 7.94 -7.82
C ALA A 91 6.85 8.25 -6.66
N VAL A 92 5.55 8.20 -6.93
CA VAL A 92 4.51 8.45 -5.92
C VAL A 92 4.53 7.39 -4.82
N GLU A 93 4.79 6.13 -5.14
CA GLU A 93 4.96 5.06 -4.15
C GLU A 93 6.19 5.32 -3.25
N LEU A 94 7.31 5.71 -3.82
CA LEU A 94 8.52 6.08 -3.06
C LEU A 94 8.25 7.26 -2.12
N VAL A 95 7.57 8.30 -2.61
CA VAL A 95 7.09 9.45 -1.81
C VAL A 95 6.26 8.97 -0.61
N GLY A 96 5.34 8.04 -0.83
CA GLY A 96 4.51 7.48 0.23
C GLY A 96 5.30 6.65 1.24
N LEU A 97 6.27 5.89 0.79
CA LEU A 97 7.10 5.05 1.64
C LEU A 97 8.06 5.85 2.51
N GLN A 98 8.60 6.96 2.00
CA GLN A 98 9.69 7.72 2.61
C GLN A 98 9.25 9.10 3.14
N GLY A 99 7.96 9.25 3.48
CA GLY A 99 7.46 10.45 4.16
C GLY A 99 7.58 11.73 3.34
N GLY A 100 7.29 11.65 2.03
CA GLY A 100 7.32 12.79 1.13
C GLY A 100 8.65 12.96 0.38
N TYR A 101 9.54 11.96 0.42
CA TYR A 101 10.82 12.00 -0.28
C TYR A 101 11.01 10.80 -1.20
N ILE A 102 11.53 11.03 -2.38
CA ILE A 102 12.10 9.98 -3.25
C ILE A 102 13.58 9.81 -2.86
N GLU A 103 14.31 10.92 -2.84
CA GLU A 103 15.67 10.97 -2.35
C GLU A 103 15.73 11.80 -1.06
N VAL A 104 16.07 11.13 0.05
CA VAL A 104 16.20 11.83 1.33
C VAL A 104 17.48 12.67 1.33
N PRO A 105 17.39 14.00 1.57
CA PRO A 105 18.55 14.87 1.57
C PRO A 105 19.66 14.38 2.52
N SER A 106 20.91 14.51 2.10
CA SER A 106 22.08 14.03 2.87
C SER A 106 22.18 14.66 4.27
N GLY A 107 21.68 15.87 4.46
CA GLY A 107 21.58 16.53 5.77
C GLY A 107 20.56 15.88 6.72
N ILE A 108 19.65 15.03 6.21
CA ILE A 108 18.70 14.24 6.99
C ILE A 108 19.21 12.80 7.10
N SER A 109 19.54 12.17 5.98
CA SER A 109 19.98 10.77 5.95
C SER A 109 21.32 10.53 6.65
N GLY A 110 22.16 11.55 6.78
CA GLY A 110 23.41 11.50 7.52
C GLY A 110 23.29 11.72 9.04
N ASP A 111 22.11 12.13 9.53
CA ASP A 111 21.88 12.43 10.94
C ASP A 111 20.84 11.45 11.53
N PRO A 112 21.24 10.47 12.36
CA PRO A 112 20.34 9.49 12.94
C PRO A 112 19.20 10.07 13.78
N ASP A 113 19.36 11.30 14.29
CA ASP A 113 18.34 11.97 15.10
C ASP A 113 17.25 12.65 14.25
N ARG A 114 17.38 12.61 12.92
CA ARG A 114 16.47 13.27 11.97
C ARG A 114 15.63 12.32 11.11
N HIS A 115 15.85 11.03 11.27
CA HIS A 115 15.10 10.02 10.48
C HIS A 115 14.97 8.69 11.21
N LEU A 116 13.96 7.92 10.82
CA LEU A 116 13.83 6.52 11.19
C LEU A 116 14.27 5.65 10.00
N LYS A 117 15.30 4.85 10.20
CA LYS A 117 15.77 3.91 9.20
C LYS A 117 15.07 2.56 9.37
N ILE A 118 14.23 2.21 8.40
CA ILE A 118 13.47 0.96 8.40
C ILE A 118 14.28 -0.15 7.73
N SER A 119 14.94 0.19 6.62
CA SER A 119 15.84 -0.68 5.89
C SER A 119 16.95 0.14 5.24
N PRO A 120 17.98 -0.46 4.63
CA PRO A 120 19.01 0.29 3.92
C PRO A 120 18.49 1.24 2.86
N MET A 121 17.37 0.86 2.20
CA MET A 121 16.75 1.60 1.11
C MET A 121 15.51 2.38 1.53
N ASN A 122 15.04 2.20 2.78
CA ASN A 122 13.83 2.86 3.26
C ASN A 122 14.14 3.67 4.51
N VAL A 123 14.20 4.97 4.33
CA VAL A 123 14.47 5.96 5.37
C VAL A 123 13.27 6.89 5.44
N ILE A 124 12.67 7.03 6.62
CA ILE A 124 11.55 7.94 6.84
C ILE A 124 12.05 9.13 7.66
N PRO A 125 12.19 10.32 7.07
CA PRO A 125 12.53 11.53 7.80
C PRO A 125 11.52 11.84 8.90
N PHE A 126 12.02 12.32 10.05
CA PHE A 126 11.12 12.80 11.09
C PHE A 126 10.50 14.13 10.67
N TRP A 127 9.18 14.15 10.61
CA TRP A 127 8.41 15.36 10.37
C TRP A 127 8.36 16.26 11.61
N ALA A 128 8.50 15.64 12.78
CA ALA A 128 8.69 16.34 14.04
C ALA A 128 9.71 15.58 14.92
N TYR A 129 10.68 16.29 15.45
CA TYR A 129 11.67 15.77 16.41
C TYR A 129 12.01 16.85 17.42
N GLY A 130 11.82 16.53 18.69
CA GLY A 130 11.87 17.53 19.74
C GLY A 130 10.97 18.74 19.43
N PRO A 131 11.48 19.97 19.51
CA PRO A 131 10.72 21.18 19.18
C PRO A 131 10.68 21.49 17.66
N ASN A 132 11.40 20.73 16.83
CA ASN A 132 11.58 21.02 15.42
C ASN A 132 10.50 20.35 14.57
N LYS A 133 10.13 21.04 13.46
CA LYS A 133 9.20 20.56 12.45
C LYS A 133 9.87 20.57 11.09
N ASN A 134 9.79 19.46 10.35
CA ASN A 134 10.40 19.29 9.04
C ASN A 134 9.44 18.54 8.09
N ILE A 135 8.41 19.23 7.64
CA ILE A 135 7.41 18.69 6.73
C ILE A 135 7.75 19.14 5.30
N PRO A 136 7.98 18.20 4.35
CA PRO A 136 8.19 18.59 2.95
C PRO A 136 6.91 19.20 2.38
N SER A 137 7.03 20.27 1.62
CA SER A 137 5.88 20.88 0.94
C SER A 137 5.43 20.03 -0.25
N LEU A 138 4.18 20.22 -0.70
CA LEU A 138 3.70 19.56 -1.92
C LEU A 138 4.51 19.96 -3.16
N ASP A 139 5.03 21.20 -3.20
CA ASP A 139 5.89 21.64 -4.30
C ASP A 139 7.23 20.89 -4.31
N GLN A 140 7.83 20.66 -3.13
CA GLN A 140 9.04 19.85 -3.02
C GLN A 140 8.79 18.38 -3.39
N ILE A 141 7.63 17.84 -3.06
CA ILE A 141 7.23 16.49 -3.48
C ILE A 141 7.07 16.41 -4.99
N LYS A 142 6.39 17.42 -5.57
CA LYS A 142 6.21 17.55 -7.01
C LYS A 142 7.56 17.59 -7.74
N GLU A 143 8.47 18.46 -7.32
CA GLU A 143 9.81 18.60 -7.90
C GLU A 143 10.59 17.27 -7.92
N GLN A 144 10.44 16.46 -6.88
CA GLN A 144 11.08 15.14 -6.82
C GLN A 144 10.44 14.13 -7.78
N ILE A 145 9.10 14.15 -7.92
CA ILE A 145 8.39 13.29 -8.87
C ILE A 145 8.80 13.68 -10.29
N ASP A 146 8.85 14.97 -10.60
CA ASP A 146 9.27 15.48 -11.90
C ASP A 146 10.70 15.04 -12.24
N SER A 147 11.63 15.24 -11.32
CA SER A 147 13.03 14.80 -11.49
C SER A 147 13.14 13.28 -11.68
N TYR A 148 12.37 12.49 -10.93
CA TYR A 148 12.38 11.04 -11.07
C TYR A 148 11.91 10.59 -12.46
N ILE A 149 10.86 11.21 -12.98
CA ILE A 149 10.37 10.95 -14.34
C ILE A 149 11.44 11.35 -15.37
N GLU A 150 12.02 12.56 -15.22
CA GLU A 150 13.04 13.08 -16.15
C GLU A 150 14.29 12.18 -16.21
N ASP A 151 14.75 11.70 -15.08
CA ASP A 151 15.96 10.88 -14.98
C ASP A 151 15.77 9.47 -15.54
N ASN A 152 14.57 8.87 -15.39
CA ASN A 152 14.32 7.48 -15.74
C ASN A 152 13.58 7.28 -17.08
N MET A 153 12.98 8.34 -17.65
CA MET A 153 12.13 8.23 -18.84
C MET A 153 12.90 7.73 -20.06
N ARG A 154 14.16 8.18 -20.22
CA ARG A 154 15.00 7.72 -21.33
C ARG A 154 15.30 6.23 -21.25
N GLU A 155 15.57 5.73 -20.05
CA GLU A 155 15.79 4.30 -19.84
C GLU A 155 14.53 3.50 -20.17
N CYS A 156 13.36 3.93 -19.71
CA CYS A 156 12.09 3.29 -20.04
C CYS A 156 11.83 3.25 -21.54
N LEU A 157 12.03 4.37 -22.24
CA LEU A 157 11.79 4.44 -23.69
C LEU A 157 12.79 3.63 -24.49
N PHE A 158 14.08 3.73 -24.19
CA PHE A 158 15.14 3.20 -25.08
C PHE A 158 15.68 1.83 -24.70
N SER A 159 15.53 1.36 -23.45
CA SER A 159 16.05 0.05 -23.04
C SER A 159 15.13 -1.12 -23.38
N GLN A 160 13.83 -0.90 -23.49
CA GLN A 160 12.83 -1.94 -23.66
C GLN A 160 12.04 -1.83 -24.97
N GLN A 161 12.56 -1.12 -25.97
CA GLN A 161 11.81 -0.79 -27.17
C GLN A 161 11.33 -2.04 -27.94
N PRO A 162 10.03 -2.30 -28.00
CA PRO A 162 9.49 -3.25 -28.95
C PRO A 162 9.56 -2.73 -30.42
N PHE A 163 9.99 -1.48 -30.62
CA PHE A 163 9.91 -0.77 -31.90
C PHE A 163 11.27 -0.47 -32.56
N GLN A 164 12.41 -0.78 -31.91
CA GLN A 164 13.76 -0.50 -32.44
C GLN A 164 14.02 -1.09 -33.81
N GLU A 165 13.38 -2.20 -34.13
CA GLU A 165 13.51 -2.81 -35.45
C GLU A 165 12.68 -2.10 -36.53
N THR A 166 11.67 -1.34 -36.14
CA THR A 166 10.69 -0.71 -37.03
C THR A 166 10.90 0.79 -37.19
N TYR A 167 11.26 1.49 -36.10
CA TYR A 167 11.39 2.94 -36.06
C TYR A 167 12.72 3.40 -35.48
N ASP A 168 13.12 4.62 -35.85
CA ASP A 168 14.17 5.38 -35.21
C ASP A 168 13.51 6.58 -34.51
N ILE A 169 13.68 6.69 -33.18
CA ILE A 169 13.16 7.79 -32.35
C ILE A 169 14.30 8.75 -32.08
N ILE A 170 14.12 10.00 -32.48
CA ILE A 170 15.13 11.06 -32.36
C ILE A 170 14.62 12.11 -31.41
N GLU A 171 15.38 12.37 -30.35
CA GLU A 171 15.12 13.46 -29.40
C GLU A 171 15.42 14.82 -30.04
N LYS A 172 14.49 15.77 -29.97
CA LYS A 172 14.63 17.15 -30.49
C LYS A 172 14.71 18.19 -29.39
N SER A 173 14.19 17.90 -28.19
CA SER A 173 14.26 18.77 -27.02
C SER A 173 14.78 18.04 -25.80
N GLU A 174 15.13 18.77 -24.76
CA GLU A 174 15.26 18.21 -23.44
C GLU A 174 13.88 17.80 -22.91
N LEU A 175 13.86 16.74 -22.10
CA LEU A 175 12.67 16.28 -21.42
C LEU A 175 12.38 17.17 -20.23
N ALA A 176 11.13 17.56 -20.05
CA ALA A 176 10.67 18.31 -18.87
C ALA A 176 9.35 17.73 -18.39
N ALA A 177 9.28 17.39 -17.11
CA ALA A 177 8.07 16.91 -16.45
C ALA A 177 7.44 18.04 -15.60
N ASP A 178 6.12 18.04 -15.48
CA ASP A 178 5.35 18.96 -14.64
C ASP A 178 4.16 18.20 -14.04
N THR A 179 4.30 17.75 -12.79
CA THR A 179 3.30 17.00 -12.07
C THR A 179 2.27 17.91 -11.42
N GLU A 180 0.99 17.64 -11.61
CA GLU A 180 -0.09 18.30 -10.89
C GLU A 180 -0.68 17.36 -9.83
N ILE A 181 -0.64 17.75 -8.56
CA ILE A 181 -1.20 16.98 -7.44
C ILE A 181 -2.52 17.61 -7.02
N VAL A 182 -3.64 17.02 -7.46
CA VAL A 182 -4.98 17.49 -7.10
C VAL A 182 -5.65 16.57 -6.07
N GLU A 183 -6.80 16.98 -5.54
CA GLU A 183 -7.49 16.24 -4.46
C GLU A 183 -7.88 14.80 -4.85
N SER A 184 -8.19 14.56 -6.12
CA SER A 184 -8.74 13.30 -6.61
C SER A 184 -7.79 12.41 -7.39
N LYS A 185 -6.68 12.97 -7.89
CA LYS A 185 -5.72 12.27 -8.75
C LYS A 185 -4.39 13.02 -8.85
N ILE A 186 -3.43 12.42 -9.55
CA ILE A 186 -2.18 13.04 -9.94
C ILE A 186 -2.12 13.05 -11.47
N ILE A 187 -1.66 14.13 -12.06
CA ILE A 187 -1.50 14.28 -13.52
C ILE A 187 -0.03 14.52 -13.79
N PHE A 188 0.54 13.70 -14.65
CA PHE A 188 1.93 13.81 -15.09
C PHE A 188 1.95 14.40 -16.50
N ASN A 189 2.35 15.66 -16.63
CA ASN A 189 2.53 16.33 -17.90
C ASN A 189 4.02 16.25 -18.28
N VAL A 190 4.35 15.65 -19.41
CA VAL A 190 5.71 15.53 -19.89
C VAL A 190 5.82 16.23 -21.24
N HIS A 191 6.72 17.17 -21.31
CA HIS A 191 7.09 17.87 -22.56
C HIS A 191 8.41 17.29 -23.08
N TRP A 192 8.33 16.58 -24.20
CA TRP A 192 9.48 15.96 -24.83
C TRP A 192 9.28 15.84 -26.34
N ASP A 193 9.99 16.62 -27.10
CA ASP A 193 9.87 16.64 -28.56
C ASP A 193 10.64 15.46 -29.16
N LEU A 194 9.89 14.50 -29.67
CA LEU A 194 10.39 13.27 -30.30
C LEU A 194 9.95 13.21 -31.75
N GLU A 195 10.91 12.97 -32.63
CA GLU A 195 10.66 12.69 -34.05
C GLU A 195 10.77 11.20 -34.29
N VAL A 196 9.69 10.59 -34.77
CA VAL A 196 9.62 9.17 -35.12
C VAL A 196 9.85 9.03 -36.63
N ARG A 197 10.86 8.25 -37.01
CA ARG A 197 11.19 7.95 -38.42
C ARG A 197 11.06 6.46 -38.69
N ASP A 198 10.72 6.12 -39.92
CA ASP A 198 10.85 4.76 -40.40
C ASP A 198 12.30 4.38 -40.72
N LYS A 199 12.55 3.12 -41.03
CA LYS A 199 13.90 2.66 -41.41
C LYS A 199 14.39 3.17 -42.78
N SER A 200 13.53 3.85 -43.54
CA SER A 200 13.93 4.56 -44.77
C SER A 200 14.40 5.99 -44.48
N GLY A 201 14.18 6.50 -43.24
CA GLY A 201 14.52 7.84 -42.79
C GLY A 201 13.40 8.85 -43.02
N GLU A 202 12.20 8.42 -43.43
CA GLU A 202 11.04 9.29 -43.59
C GLU A 202 10.45 9.58 -42.20
N VAL A 203 10.11 10.86 -41.97
CA VAL A 203 9.46 11.29 -40.70
C VAL A 203 8.01 10.85 -40.74
N ILE A 204 7.64 9.97 -39.80
CA ILE A 204 6.28 9.46 -39.66
C ILE A 204 5.46 10.40 -38.78
N SER A 205 6.06 10.87 -37.69
CA SER A 205 5.38 11.68 -36.69
C SER A 205 6.31 12.49 -35.81
N GLU A 206 5.76 13.56 -35.25
CA GLU A 206 6.33 14.34 -34.14
C GLU A 206 5.42 14.21 -32.91
N LEU A 207 6.00 13.94 -31.75
CA LEU A 207 5.36 13.78 -30.45
C LEU A 207 5.95 14.82 -29.50
N ILE A 208 5.14 15.65 -28.88
CA ILE A 208 5.66 16.83 -28.10
C ILE A 208 5.16 16.82 -26.66
N ASN A 209 3.87 16.64 -26.44
CA ASN A 209 3.27 16.71 -25.12
C ASN A 209 2.61 15.38 -24.79
N HIS A 210 2.96 14.84 -23.65
CA HIS A 210 2.48 13.54 -23.18
C HIS A 210 1.86 13.72 -21.82
N VAL A 211 0.69 13.09 -21.59
CA VAL A 211 -0.04 13.19 -20.33
C VAL A 211 -0.41 11.80 -19.84
N ALA A 212 -0.11 11.53 -18.59
CA ALA A 212 -0.60 10.35 -17.91
C ALA A 212 -1.27 10.73 -16.58
N GLU A 213 -2.17 9.91 -16.09
CA GLU A 213 -2.91 10.17 -14.86
C GLU A 213 -2.81 8.98 -13.91
N SER A 214 -2.66 9.27 -12.61
CA SER A 214 -2.75 8.28 -11.54
C SER A 214 -3.97 8.55 -10.68
N PRO A 215 -4.78 7.54 -10.36
CA PRO A 215 -5.94 7.71 -9.48
C PRO A 215 -5.56 7.93 -8.00
N ILE A 216 -4.27 7.89 -7.68
CA ILE A 216 -3.76 8.04 -6.31
C ILE A 216 -4.12 9.41 -5.76
N LYS A 217 -4.69 9.45 -4.55
CA LYS A 217 -5.13 10.66 -3.86
C LYS A 217 -4.07 11.17 -2.88
N LEU A 218 -2.84 11.39 -3.39
CA LEU A 218 -1.68 11.81 -2.59
C LEU A 218 -1.99 13.03 -1.71
N LYS A 219 -2.59 14.08 -2.29
CA LYS A 219 -2.91 15.30 -1.55
C LYS A 219 -3.76 15.02 -0.32
N ARG A 220 -4.72 14.13 -0.42
CA ARG A 220 -5.66 13.80 0.65
C ARG A 220 -4.97 13.15 1.86
N VAL A 221 -4.09 12.16 1.61
CA VAL A 221 -3.34 11.50 2.69
C VAL A 221 -2.26 12.41 3.25
N TYR A 222 -1.61 13.22 2.41
CA TYR A 222 -0.64 14.23 2.82
C TYR A 222 -1.26 15.28 3.75
N ASP A 223 -2.39 15.90 3.36
CA ASP A 223 -3.09 16.89 4.19
C ASP A 223 -3.49 16.30 5.55
N THR A 224 -3.92 15.03 5.57
CA THR A 224 -4.22 14.32 6.81
C THR A 224 -2.98 14.13 7.69
N ALA A 225 -1.86 13.72 7.09
CA ALA A 225 -0.59 13.55 7.79
C ALA A 225 -0.07 14.87 8.37
N VAL A 226 -0.17 15.97 7.62
CA VAL A 226 0.17 17.32 8.09
C VAL A 226 -0.65 17.70 9.33
N GLN A 227 -1.96 17.51 9.27
CA GLN A 227 -2.87 17.81 10.39
C GLN A 227 -2.53 17.01 11.65
N ILE A 228 -2.21 15.71 11.49
CA ILE A 228 -1.80 14.85 12.61
C ILE A 228 -0.55 15.41 13.27
N VAL A 229 0.50 15.72 12.50
CA VAL A 229 1.76 16.24 13.05
C VAL A 229 1.58 17.60 13.68
N GLU A 230 0.82 18.49 13.06
CA GLU A 230 0.57 19.83 13.61
C GLU A 230 -0.16 19.79 14.94
N ARG A 231 -1.14 18.91 15.06
CA ARG A 231 -1.84 18.70 16.33
C ARG A 231 -0.97 18.03 17.37
N GLU A 232 -0.18 17.04 16.97
CA GLU A 232 0.75 16.35 17.85
C GLU A 232 1.80 17.30 18.44
N MET A 233 2.29 18.24 17.65
CA MET A 233 3.22 19.27 18.15
C MET A 233 2.61 20.20 19.23
N ILE A 234 1.30 20.30 19.29
CA ILE A 234 0.58 21.15 20.25
C ILE A 234 0.05 20.33 21.43
N GLU A 235 -0.60 19.22 21.14
CA GLU A 235 -1.37 18.44 22.12
C GLU A 235 -0.53 17.33 22.78
N MET A 236 0.55 16.89 22.13
CA MET A 236 1.42 15.79 22.62
C MET A 236 0.60 14.53 22.97
N LYS A 237 -0.32 14.15 22.08
CA LYS A 237 -1.28 13.06 22.34
C LYS A 237 -0.61 11.71 22.53
N ILE A 238 0.48 11.46 21.84
CA ILE A 238 1.22 10.18 21.96
C ILE A 238 2.01 10.14 23.27
N GLU A 239 2.59 11.27 23.68
CA GLU A 239 3.22 11.41 24.98
C GLU A 239 2.20 11.20 26.12
N ASP A 240 1.00 11.79 26.00
CA ASP A 240 -0.10 11.59 26.95
C ASP A 240 -0.47 10.11 27.08
N LEU A 241 -0.67 9.44 25.95
CA LEU A 241 -0.97 8.00 25.94
C LEU A 241 0.16 7.17 26.57
N THR A 242 1.42 7.54 26.32
CA THR A 242 2.58 6.88 26.93
C THR A 242 2.61 7.09 28.45
N GLN A 243 2.28 8.29 28.91
CA GLN A 243 2.16 8.60 30.32
C GLN A 243 1.05 7.77 30.98
N ASP A 244 -0.10 7.64 30.31
CA ASP A 244 -1.21 6.81 30.79
C ASP A 244 -0.82 5.33 30.90
N LEU A 245 -0.07 4.79 29.93
CA LEU A 245 0.43 3.42 29.97
C LEU A 245 1.41 3.17 31.12
N ILE A 246 2.20 4.16 31.52
CA ILE A 246 3.05 4.10 32.73
C ILE A 246 2.17 4.16 33.97
N ALA A 247 1.15 5.01 33.97
CA ALA A 247 0.27 5.25 35.13
C ALA A 247 -0.69 4.08 35.39
N ILE A 248 -0.96 3.23 34.39
CA ILE A 248 -1.88 2.08 34.51
C ILE A 248 -1.44 1.06 35.57
N GLY A 249 -0.18 1.15 36.03
CA GLY A 249 0.33 0.34 37.12
C GLY A 249 0.59 -1.11 36.76
N HIS A 250 1.10 -1.37 35.55
CA HIS A 250 1.52 -2.72 35.17
C HIS A 250 2.55 -3.27 36.16
N PRO A 251 2.43 -4.54 36.62
CA PRO A 251 3.30 -5.10 37.64
C PRO A 251 4.81 -5.00 37.36
N SER A 252 5.21 -5.07 36.08
CA SER A 252 6.61 -4.93 35.66
C SER A 252 7.03 -3.49 35.32
N VAL A 253 6.09 -2.52 35.27
CA VAL A 253 6.35 -1.09 35.02
C VAL A 253 5.84 -0.27 36.20
N PRO A 254 6.55 -0.29 37.33
CA PRO A 254 6.10 0.40 38.53
C PRO A 254 6.28 1.92 38.43
N SER A 255 5.25 2.71 38.68
CA SER A 255 5.33 4.19 38.76
C SER A 255 5.35 4.67 40.20
N THR A 256 4.26 4.52 40.90
CA THR A 256 4.13 4.92 42.29
C THR A 256 3.24 3.89 43.03
N GLY A 257 3.62 3.54 44.21
CA GLY A 257 2.82 2.61 44.99
C GLY A 257 3.20 2.54 46.45
N LEU A 258 2.30 1.91 47.23
CA LEU A 258 2.45 1.65 48.62
C LEU A 258 1.86 0.27 48.93
N GLU A 259 2.59 -0.54 49.69
CA GLU A 259 2.17 -1.88 50.03
C GLU A 259 2.61 -2.25 51.47
N LEU A 260 1.75 -2.99 52.16
CA LEU A 260 2.07 -3.58 53.45
C LEU A 260 2.86 -4.88 53.25
N SER A 261 4.19 -4.78 53.30
CA SER A 261 5.10 -5.90 53.11
C SER A 261 6.40 -5.63 53.87
N CYS A 262 6.86 -6.62 54.66
CA CYS A 262 8.16 -6.54 55.34
C CYS A 262 9.34 -6.86 54.39
N SER A 263 9.06 -7.41 53.21
CA SER A 263 10.06 -7.69 52.19
C SER A 263 10.17 -6.55 51.17
N LYS A 264 11.40 -6.20 50.83
CA LYS A 264 11.70 -5.21 49.81
C LYS A 264 11.22 -5.73 48.44
N LYS A 265 10.52 -4.92 47.67
CA LYS A 265 10.19 -5.21 46.30
C LYS A 265 11.31 -4.74 45.36
N GLU A 266 11.59 -5.53 44.37
CA GLU A 266 12.57 -5.20 43.34
C GLU A 266 11.99 -5.47 41.95
N TRP A 267 12.31 -4.62 40.99
CA TRP A 267 11.97 -4.75 39.60
C TRP A 267 13.21 -4.61 38.72
N ASP A 268 13.24 -5.33 37.62
CA ASP A 268 14.33 -5.25 36.66
C ASP A 268 14.05 -4.13 35.64
N VAL A 269 15.06 -3.28 35.39
CA VAL A 269 14.95 -2.15 34.46
C VAL A 269 14.74 -2.61 33.01
N VAL A 270 15.40 -3.73 32.64
CA VAL A 270 15.27 -4.27 31.28
C VAL A 270 13.89 -4.86 31.05
N GLU A 271 13.36 -5.58 32.05
CA GLU A 271 12.00 -6.09 32.01
C GLU A 271 10.96 -4.96 31.92
N ALA A 272 11.13 -3.91 32.72
CA ALA A 272 10.24 -2.73 32.67
C ALA A 272 10.27 -2.06 31.28
N LYS A 273 11.47 -1.89 30.72
CA LYS A 273 11.64 -1.37 29.35
C LYS A 273 10.91 -2.22 28.32
N THR A 274 11.16 -3.53 28.31
CA THR A 274 10.56 -4.46 27.34
C THR A 274 9.04 -4.49 27.45
N THR A 275 8.54 -4.53 28.69
CA THR A 275 7.10 -4.51 28.96
C THR A 275 6.45 -3.21 28.46
N LEU A 276 7.08 -2.07 28.70
CA LEU A 276 6.56 -0.79 28.19
C LEU A 276 6.59 -0.74 26.66
N GLN A 277 7.63 -1.25 26.02
CA GLN A 277 7.69 -1.38 24.56
C GLN A 277 6.54 -2.22 24.01
N ASP A 278 6.22 -3.34 24.65
CA ASP A 278 5.09 -4.20 24.26
C ASP A 278 3.74 -3.50 24.47
N LEU A 279 3.59 -2.77 25.57
CA LEU A 279 2.40 -1.96 25.83
C LEU A 279 2.22 -0.89 24.74
N LEU A 280 3.27 -0.18 24.38
CA LEU A 280 3.24 0.82 23.30
C LEU A 280 2.87 0.18 21.95
N ARG A 281 3.50 -0.94 21.60
CA ARG A 281 3.24 -1.64 20.35
C ARG A 281 1.78 -2.04 20.18
N ILE A 282 1.12 -2.47 21.25
CA ILE A 282 -0.28 -2.90 21.23
C ILE A 282 -1.21 -1.70 21.24
N ASN A 283 -0.98 -0.74 22.14
CA ASN A 283 -1.94 0.33 22.41
C ASN A 283 -1.90 1.46 21.38
N LEU A 284 -0.73 1.79 20.81
CA LEU A 284 -0.66 2.83 19.78
C LEU A 284 -1.47 2.46 18.52
N ARG A 285 -1.57 1.18 18.19
CA ARG A 285 -2.39 0.72 17.06
C ARG A 285 -3.90 0.90 17.26
N GLN A 286 -4.34 1.09 18.51
CA GLN A 286 -5.75 1.33 18.83
C GLN A 286 -6.15 2.80 18.64
N LEU A 287 -5.17 3.70 18.55
CA LEU A 287 -5.43 5.11 18.37
C LEU A 287 -6.04 5.38 16.99
N GLN A 288 -7.16 6.06 16.95
CA GLN A 288 -7.95 6.40 15.77
C GLN A 288 -8.16 7.91 15.71
N ILE A 289 -8.36 8.43 14.52
CA ILE A 289 -8.60 9.85 14.27
C ILE A 289 -10.10 10.07 14.03
N LYS A 290 -10.73 10.93 14.82
CA LYS A 290 -12.13 11.32 14.58
C LYS A 290 -12.26 12.05 13.23
N GLY A 291 -13.24 11.66 12.44
CA GLY A 291 -13.47 12.22 11.10
C GLY A 291 -12.76 11.47 9.97
N THR A 292 -12.00 10.43 10.30
CA THR A 292 -11.57 9.37 9.38
C THR A 292 -12.46 8.13 9.57
N GLU A 293 -12.15 7.03 8.91
CA GLU A 293 -12.80 5.74 9.22
C GLU A 293 -12.37 5.29 10.61
N VAL A 294 -13.33 5.07 11.49
CA VAL A 294 -13.11 4.68 12.89
C VAL A 294 -14.00 3.50 13.26
N VAL A 295 -13.48 2.64 14.11
CA VAL A 295 -14.26 1.56 14.71
C VAL A 295 -14.96 2.14 15.96
N GLU A 296 -16.29 2.05 16.01
CA GLU A 296 -17.05 2.46 17.19
C GLU A 296 -16.84 1.45 18.32
N PHE A 297 -16.50 1.95 19.50
CA PHE A 297 -16.45 1.12 20.70
C PHE A 297 -17.86 0.90 21.25
N PRO A 298 -18.16 -0.30 21.80
CA PRO A 298 -19.41 -0.56 22.50
C PRO A 298 -19.64 0.45 23.65
N GLU A 299 -20.90 0.72 23.96
CA GLU A 299 -21.27 1.73 24.99
C GLU A 299 -20.64 1.42 26.36
N GLU A 300 -20.50 0.12 26.68
CA GLU A 300 -19.81 -0.33 27.91
C GLU A 300 -18.32 -0.01 27.92
N LEU A 301 -17.73 0.25 26.76
CA LEU A 301 -16.32 0.60 26.56
C LEU A 301 -16.12 2.07 26.16
N SER A 302 -17.07 2.96 26.48
CA SER A 302 -17.01 4.39 26.15
C SER A 302 -15.74 5.09 26.67
N TYR A 303 -15.15 4.57 27.75
CA TYR A 303 -13.84 5.00 28.26
C TYR A 303 -12.74 4.88 27.19
N TYR A 304 -12.73 3.78 26.44
CA TYR A 304 -11.76 3.57 25.33
C TYR A 304 -11.97 4.58 24.22
N GLN A 305 -13.20 4.93 23.90
CA GLN A 305 -13.49 5.95 22.90
C GLN A 305 -12.89 7.30 23.27
N TYR A 306 -12.92 7.67 24.54
CA TYR A 306 -12.32 8.90 25.03
C TYR A 306 -10.79 8.91 24.92
N HIS A 307 -10.12 7.78 25.21
CA HIS A 307 -8.67 7.65 25.19
C HIS A 307 -8.09 7.41 23.78
N TYR A 308 -8.77 6.60 22.99
CA TYR A 308 -8.24 6.12 21.70
C TYR A 308 -8.88 6.78 20.48
N VAL A 309 -9.77 7.71 20.60
CA VAL A 309 -10.30 8.51 19.48
C VAL A 309 -9.82 9.95 19.62
N TRP A 310 -8.86 10.31 18.80
CA TRP A 310 -8.27 11.63 18.79
C TRP A 310 -9.02 12.58 17.86
N ASN A 311 -9.42 13.76 18.35
CA ASN A 311 -10.14 14.78 17.61
C ASN A 311 -9.17 15.87 17.13
N LEU A 312 -8.90 15.90 15.83
CA LEU A 312 -8.02 16.93 15.21
C LEU A 312 -8.71 18.28 14.99
N GLY A 313 -10.02 18.37 15.23
CA GLY A 313 -10.83 19.57 15.03
C GLY A 313 -12.24 19.22 14.54
N GLU A 314 -13.20 20.12 14.78
CA GLU A 314 -14.61 19.85 14.42
C GLU A 314 -14.85 19.81 12.90
N GLU A 315 -14.04 20.54 12.12
CA GLU A 315 -14.14 20.60 10.67
C GLU A 315 -13.33 19.49 9.96
N PHE A 316 -12.57 18.68 10.71
CA PHE A 316 -11.75 17.63 10.15
C PHE A 316 -12.63 16.42 9.79
N VAL A 317 -12.88 16.24 8.49
CA VAL A 317 -13.64 15.10 7.94
C VAL A 317 -12.93 14.57 6.69
N LYS A 318 -12.39 13.38 6.75
CA LYS A 318 -11.69 12.68 5.67
C LYS A 318 -12.23 11.24 5.57
N PRO A 319 -13.42 11.02 4.99
CA PRO A 319 -13.98 9.67 4.82
C PRO A 319 -13.09 8.83 3.91
N ASN A 320 -13.10 7.52 4.07
CA ASN A 320 -12.24 6.56 3.37
C ASN A 320 -10.73 6.80 3.58
N VAL A 321 -10.35 7.42 4.69
CA VAL A 321 -8.96 7.55 5.10
C VAL A 321 -8.78 6.85 6.44
N TYR A 322 -7.68 6.11 6.60
CA TYR A 322 -7.28 5.49 7.87
C TYR A 322 -5.95 6.06 8.31
N ALA A 323 -5.79 6.28 9.60
CA ALA A 323 -4.51 6.58 10.22
C ALA A 323 -4.16 5.47 11.20
N THR A 324 -2.99 4.86 11.05
CA THR A 324 -2.50 3.80 11.93
C THR A 324 -1.19 4.25 12.56
N PHE A 325 -1.14 4.22 13.88
CA PHE A 325 0.05 4.57 14.66
C PHE A 325 0.85 3.30 14.96
N ILE A 326 2.10 3.28 14.55
CA ILE A 326 2.92 2.07 14.56
C ILE A 326 4.18 2.33 15.38
N TYR A 327 4.35 1.54 16.42
CA TYR A 327 5.59 1.38 17.15
C TYR A 327 6.08 -0.06 16.99
N ASP A 328 7.37 -0.23 16.84
CA ASP A 328 8.02 -1.56 16.79
C ASP A 328 9.16 -1.60 17.82
N ASN A 329 9.32 -2.73 18.52
CA ASN A 329 10.35 -2.89 19.56
C ASN A 329 11.78 -2.76 19.02
N ASN A 330 11.96 -2.89 17.69
CA ASN A 330 13.23 -2.70 17.01
C ASN A 330 13.58 -1.22 16.75
N TYR A 331 12.65 -0.30 16.98
CA TYR A 331 12.95 1.13 16.84
C TYR A 331 13.86 1.61 17.98
N PRO A 332 14.65 2.66 17.76
CA PRO A 332 15.45 3.26 18.82
C PRO A 332 14.54 3.58 20.02
N PHE A 333 14.95 3.16 21.22
CA PHE A 333 14.16 3.40 22.42
C PHE A 333 15.10 3.79 23.56
N THR A 334 15.12 5.08 23.90
CA THR A 334 15.82 5.58 25.07
C THR A 334 14.93 5.40 26.30
N PHE A 335 15.47 4.77 27.33
CA PHE A 335 14.73 4.47 28.56
C PHE A 335 15.67 4.65 29.76
N GLN A 336 15.35 5.60 30.57
CA GLN A 336 16.04 5.84 31.84
C GLN A 336 14.99 5.88 32.96
N VAL A 337 15.33 5.36 34.11
CA VAL A 337 14.44 5.34 35.26
C VAL A 337 15.15 5.73 36.54
N TYR A 338 14.50 6.51 37.35
CA TYR A 338 15.04 7.04 38.63
C TYR A 338 14.03 6.84 39.75
N PRO A 339 14.52 6.41 40.97
CA PRO A 339 15.85 5.94 41.27
C PRO A 339 16.04 4.48 40.78
N ALA A 340 17.22 4.19 40.23
CA ALA A 340 17.62 2.79 39.90
C ALA A 340 19.08 2.60 40.27
N GLN A 341 19.45 1.39 40.69
CA GLN A 341 20.82 1.05 41.05
C GLN A 341 21.15 -0.36 40.51
N GLY A 342 22.22 -0.49 39.75
CA GLY A 342 22.67 -1.77 39.24
C GLY A 342 21.65 -2.47 38.32
N GLY A 343 20.87 -1.71 37.53
CA GLY A 343 19.82 -2.26 36.65
C GLY A 343 18.53 -2.67 37.37
N LYS A 344 18.40 -2.33 38.66
CA LYS A 344 17.23 -2.64 39.47
C LYS A 344 16.58 -1.40 40.08
N MET A 345 15.27 -1.39 40.07
CA MET A 345 14.42 -0.48 40.83
C MET A 345 14.00 -1.14 42.14
N SER A 346 13.91 -0.42 43.23
CA SER A 346 13.60 -1.01 44.52
C SER A 346 12.67 -0.14 45.34
N SER A 347 11.76 -0.77 46.07
CA SER A 347 10.94 -0.09 47.08
C SER A 347 11.81 0.30 48.26
N GLY A 348 11.38 1.38 48.95
CA GLY A 348 11.92 1.80 50.24
C GLY A 348 10.93 1.53 51.37
N MET A 349 11.46 1.21 52.55
CA MET A 349 10.60 1.10 53.75
C MET A 349 10.22 2.50 54.23
N MET A 350 8.92 2.74 54.38
CA MET A 350 8.40 4.01 54.86
C MET A 350 8.55 4.05 56.38
N GLY A 351 9.23 5.09 56.88
CA GLY A 351 9.48 5.30 58.30
C GLY A 351 10.94 5.08 58.68
N GLY A 352 11.50 6.04 59.43
CA GLY A 352 12.82 5.94 60.03
C GLY A 352 12.78 5.10 61.31
N GLN A 353 13.30 5.61 62.44
CA GLN A 353 13.26 4.89 63.73
C GLN A 353 11.92 4.97 64.46
N ASP A 354 10.84 5.40 63.80
CA ASP A 354 9.54 5.62 64.40
C ASP A 354 8.63 4.38 64.31
N PHE A 355 7.52 4.41 65.07
CA PHE A 355 6.50 3.36 65.14
C PHE A 355 5.99 2.85 63.76
N ILE A 356 6.03 3.71 62.72
CA ILE A 356 5.62 3.39 61.37
C ILE A 356 6.49 2.30 60.75
N SER A 357 7.78 2.17 61.14
CA SER A 357 8.67 1.12 60.64
C SER A 357 8.22 -0.29 61.06
N TYR A 358 7.46 -0.45 62.13
CA TYR A 358 6.88 -1.73 62.56
C TYR A 358 5.67 -2.16 61.73
N LEU A 359 5.08 -1.23 60.95
CA LEU A 359 3.94 -1.55 60.07
C LEU A 359 4.37 -2.16 58.74
N CYS A 360 5.68 -2.32 58.48
CA CYS A 360 6.21 -2.93 57.28
C CYS A 360 5.59 -2.32 55.99
N ILE A 361 5.59 -1.00 55.87
CA ILE A 361 5.05 -0.30 54.71
C ILE A 361 6.17 -0.07 53.71
N GLN A 362 6.08 -0.71 52.56
CA GLN A 362 6.93 -0.44 51.38
C GLN A 362 6.31 0.65 50.53
N SER A 363 7.14 1.60 50.09
CA SER A 363 6.73 2.64 49.15
C SER A 363 7.73 2.78 48.01
N TRP A 364 7.24 3.18 46.89
CA TRP A 364 8.09 3.48 45.74
C TRP A 364 7.50 4.58 44.88
N LYS A 365 8.40 5.32 44.25
CA LYS A 365 8.08 6.33 43.23
C LYS A 365 9.21 6.36 42.24
N PHE A 366 8.92 5.97 41.00
CA PHE A 366 9.87 5.97 39.89
C PHE A 366 9.47 7.02 38.87
N THR A 367 10.45 7.66 38.27
CA THR A 367 10.30 8.58 37.14
C THR A 367 11.06 8.03 35.96
N TYR A 368 10.44 8.14 34.80
CA TYR A 368 10.95 7.63 33.54
C TYR A 368 11.24 8.78 32.60
N ASP A 369 12.44 8.73 31.98
CA ASP A 369 12.80 9.55 30.84
C ASP A 369 12.82 8.64 29.61
N ILE A 370 11.94 8.95 28.65
CA ILE A 370 11.68 8.08 27.51
C ILE A 370 11.70 8.89 26.22
N SER A 371 12.38 8.33 25.20
CA SER A 371 12.33 8.86 23.86
C SER A 371 12.28 7.72 22.85
N TYR A 372 11.37 7.79 21.90
CA TYR A 372 11.22 6.80 20.85
C TYR A 372 10.52 7.38 19.61
N PRO A 373 10.78 6.85 18.41
CA PRO A 373 10.05 7.22 17.21
C PRO A 373 8.81 6.35 17.01
N ILE A 374 7.83 6.92 16.32
CA ILE A 374 6.70 6.18 15.76
C ILE A 374 6.54 6.48 14.29
N ILE A 375 5.88 5.56 13.58
CA ILE A 375 5.39 5.77 12.22
C ILE A 375 3.88 5.97 12.28
N VAL A 376 3.39 6.96 11.57
CA VAL A 376 1.96 7.08 11.26
C VAL A 376 1.77 6.78 9.79
N ARG A 377 1.01 5.75 9.52
CA ARG A 377 0.59 5.38 8.17
C ARG A 377 -0.79 5.93 7.90
N VAL A 378 -0.88 6.83 6.95
CA VAL A 378 -2.15 7.36 6.45
C VAL A 378 -2.48 6.66 5.14
N ARG A 379 -3.62 5.99 5.08
CA ARG A 379 -4.06 5.19 3.93
C ARG A 379 -5.35 5.73 3.36
N ASP A 380 -5.42 5.88 2.05
CA ASP A 380 -6.69 6.06 1.33
C ASP A 380 -7.25 4.69 0.92
N GLU A 381 -8.41 4.33 1.44
CA GLU A 381 -9.04 3.02 1.15
C GLU A 381 -9.48 2.85 -0.30
N THR A 382 -9.82 3.95 -0.97
CA THR A 382 -10.35 3.87 -2.34
C THR A 382 -9.28 3.50 -3.36
N THR A 383 -8.02 3.86 -3.10
CA THR A 383 -6.88 3.58 -3.96
C THR A 383 -5.89 2.60 -3.35
N GLY A 384 -6.04 2.30 -2.05
CA GLY A 384 -5.08 1.49 -1.30
C GLY A 384 -3.75 2.18 -1.02
N TYR A 385 -3.58 3.44 -1.43
CA TYR A 385 -2.33 4.18 -1.29
C TYR A 385 -1.98 4.47 0.17
N ASN A 386 -0.72 4.23 0.53
CA ASN A 386 -0.19 4.45 1.86
C ASN A 386 0.82 5.60 1.86
N PHE A 387 0.69 6.49 2.84
CA PHE A 387 1.65 7.56 3.07
C PHE A 387 2.18 7.44 4.51
N ASN A 388 3.46 7.16 4.67
CA ASN A 388 4.10 6.99 5.95
C ASN A 388 4.80 8.28 6.37
N ILE A 389 4.61 8.69 7.61
CA ILE A 389 5.38 9.74 8.25
C ILE A 389 5.95 9.21 9.57
N ALA A 390 7.01 9.82 10.06
CA ALA A 390 7.58 9.46 11.35
C ALA A 390 7.80 10.73 12.20
N PHE A 391 7.73 10.57 13.50
CA PHE A 391 8.12 11.60 14.46
C PHE A 391 8.56 10.97 15.78
N THR A 392 9.21 11.77 16.62
CA THR A 392 9.72 11.36 17.94
C THR A 392 8.78 11.75 19.05
N VAL A 393 8.70 10.90 20.06
CA VAL A 393 7.90 11.04 21.28
C VAL A 393 8.85 11.20 22.47
N HIS A 394 8.56 12.14 23.36
CA HIS A 394 9.45 12.47 24.47
C HIS A 394 8.73 12.66 25.79
N LEU A 395 9.11 11.88 26.81
CA LEU A 395 8.73 12.09 28.19
C LEU A 395 9.98 12.38 29.02
N LEU A 396 9.89 13.38 29.89
CA LEU A 396 10.91 13.67 30.90
C LEU A 396 10.26 13.67 32.30
N ASN A 397 10.78 12.87 33.21
CA ASN A 397 10.20 12.72 34.55
C ASN A 397 8.71 12.33 34.54
N ASN A 398 8.31 11.42 33.67
CA ASN A 398 6.93 10.98 33.41
C ASN A 398 6.01 12.09 32.84
N ILE A 399 6.54 13.18 32.29
CA ILE A 399 5.74 14.30 31.78
C ILE A 399 6.08 14.51 30.29
N PRO A 400 5.06 14.70 29.43
CA PRO A 400 5.26 15.10 28.06
C PRO A 400 6.18 16.31 27.92
N ASN A 401 7.29 16.19 27.23
CA ASN A 401 8.26 17.29 27.09
C ASN A 401 9.12 17.20 25.84
N ARG A 402 8.67 17.82 24.74
CA ARG A 402 9.42 17.88 23.47
C ARG A 402 10.60 18.86 23.47
N LYS A 403 10.72 19.71 24.48
CA LYS A 403 11.81 20.69 24.60
C LYS A 403 13.04 20.12 25.34
N ALA A 404 12.87 18.97 25.99
CA ALA A 404 13.98 18.31 26.64
C ALA A 404 14.85 17.65 25.59
N GLU A 405 16.11 18.03 25.53
CA GLU A 405 17.15 17.23 24.87
C GLU A 405 17.36 15.98 25.74
N ILE A 406 16.65 14.91 25.44
CA ILE A 406 17.01 13.59 25.93
C ILE A 406 18.17 13.17 25.05
N ILE A 407 19.39 13.42 25.51
CA ILE A 407 20.60 12.99 24.80
C ILE A 407 20.58 11.47 24.87
N PRO A 408 20.34 10.77 23.72
CA PRO A 408 20.57 9.34 23.69
C PRO A 408 22.02 9.15 24.09
N GLN A 409 22.30 8.34 25.09
CA GLN A 409 23.64 7.76 25.20
C GLN A 409 23.76 6.75 24.05
N LEU A 410 23.91 7.28 22.83
CA LEU A 410 24.40 6.50 21.72
C LEU A 410 25.74 5.95 22.17
N PRO A 411 25.97 4.63 22.07
CA PRO A 411 27.33 4.14 22.06
C PRO A 411 28.01 4.99 20.99
N GLN A 412 29.01 5.76 21.40
CA GLN A 412 29.73 6.64 20.49
C GLN A 412 30.04 5.84 19.23
N ALA A 413 29.45 6.26 18.11
CA ALA A 413 29.72 5.69 16.82
C ALA A 413 31.19 6.00 16.52
N THR A 414 32.04 5.18 17.08
CA THR A 414 33.46 5.17 16.77
C THR A 414 33.54 4.67 15.36
N SER A 415 33.96 5.56 14.47
CA SER A 415 34.40 5.30 13.12
C SER A 415 33.35 4.65 12.17
N PHE A 416 33.29 5.15 10.97
CA PHE A 416 32.57 4.55 9.84
C PHE A 416 33.16 3.14 9.58
N VAL A 417 32.52 2.14 10.14
CA VAL A 417 32.82 0.74 9.85
C VAL A 417 32.43 0.49 8.41
N SER A 418 33.33 0.01 7.58
CA SER A 418 33.04 -0.41 6.23
C SER A 418 32.11 -1.64 6.23
N ASP A 419 31.34 -1.89 5.16
CA ASP A 419 30.53 -3.11 5.03
C ASP A 419 31.38 -4.37 5.25
N THR A 420 32.61 -4.37 4.73
CA THR A 420 33.55 -5.47 4.88
C THR A 420 33.89 -5.73 6.35
N GLU A 421 34.17 -4.68 7.13
CA GLU A 421 34.48 -4.80 8.55
C GLU A 421 33.28 -5.21 9.38
N PHE A 422 32.09 -4.64 9.10
CA PHE A 422 30.83 -5.02 9.75
C PHE A 422 30.50 -6.48 9.48
N CYS A 423 30.54 -6.90 8.23
CA CYS A 423 30.23 -8.27 7.81
C CYS A 423 31.25 -9.31 8.32
N HIS A 424 32.49 -8.91 8.65
CA HIS A 424 33.47 -9.82 9.28
C HIS A 424 33.29 -9.99 10.79
N ASN A 425 32.53 -9.11 11.45
CA ASN A 425 32.30 -9.20 12.89
C ASN A 425 31.14 -10.19 13.22
N LYS A 426 31.22 -11.37 12.66
CA LYS A 426 30.24 -12.46 12.78
C LYS A 426 30.44 -13.19 14.11
N ARG A 427 29.49 -13.13 15.02
CA ARG A 427 29.59 -13.73 16.35
C ARG A 427 28.39 -14.48 16.84
N ILE A 428 27.25 -14.36 16.12
CA ILE A 428 25.98 -14.87 16.58
C ILE A 428 25.53 -15.97 15.62
N PRO A 429 25.67 -17.25 16.01
CA PRO A 429 25.19 -18.34 15.21
C PRO A 429 23.66 -18.37 15.21
N MET A 430 23.08 -18.43 14.03
CA MET A 430 21.63 -18.62 13.82
C MET A 430 21.42 -19.60 12.68
N THR A 431 20.37 -20.40 12.80
CA THR A 431 19.93 -21.31 11.73
C THR A 431 19.03 -20.56 10.76
N VAL A 432 19.33 -20.65 9.46
CA VAL A 432 18.44 -20.17 8.41
C VAL A 432 17.90 -21.38 7.64
N LEU A 433 16.60 -21.53 7.62
CA LEU A 433 15.91 -22.58 6.86
C LEU A 433 15.18 -21.94 5.67
N THR A 434 15.25 -22.60 4.53
CA THR A 434 14.61 -22.15 3.30
C THR A 434 13.64 -23.19 2.77
N TRP A 435 12.47 -22.69 2.41
CA TRP A 435 11.34 -23.51 2.01
C TRP A 435 10.81 -23.05 0.67
N GLU A 436 10.44 -23.99 -0.15
CA GLU A 436 9.58 -23.77 -1.29
C GLU A 436 8.12 -23.91 -0.85
N LEU A 437 7.29 -22.94 -1.20
CA LEU A 437 5.85 -23.03 -0.99
C LEU A 437 5.23 -23.84 -2.13
N VAL A 438 4.55 -24.94 -1.78
CA VAL A 438 3.86 -25.84 -2.70
C VAL A 438 2.41 -25.99 -2.26
N ASP A 439 1.47 -25.91 -3.19
CA ASP A 439 0.07 -26.19 -2.92
C ASP A 439 -0.22 -27.68 -3.08
N ASN A 440 -0.63 -28.32 -2.00
CA ASN A 440 -1.00 -29.72 -2.03
C ASN A 440 -2.51 -29.96 -2.16
N THR A 441 -3.32 -29.03 -1.70
CA THR A 441 -4.78 -29.11 -1.77
C THR A 441 -5.35 -27.70 -1.78
N LYS A 442 -6.50 -27.50 -2.39
CA LYS A 442 -7.16 -26.20 -2.59
C LYS A 442 -7.32 -25.30 -1.33
N GLU A 443 -6.88 -25.75 -0.16
CA GLU A 443 -7.04 -25.02 1.11
C GLU A 443 -5.78 -24.96 1.99
N THR A 444 -4.74 -25.76 1.72
CA THR A 444 -3.54 -25.82 2.58
C THR A 444 -2.26 -25.87 1.77
N TYR A 445 -1.41 -24.86 1.95
CA TYR A 445 -0.04 -24.85 1.42
C TYR A 445 0.85 -25.73 2.31
N TYR A 446 1.66 -26.58 1.71
CA TYR A 446 2.76 -27.23 2.40
C TYR A 446 4.10 -26.69 1.88
N ARG A 447 5.14 -26.92 2.65
CA ARG A 447 6.48 -26.43 2.36
C ARG A 447 7.39 -27.62 2.08
N GLU A 448 8.20 -27.49 1.05
CA GLU A 448 9.32 -28.41 0.80
C GLU A 448 10.65 -27.70 1.03
N PRO A 449 11.69 -28.40 1.51
CA PRO A 449 13.01 -27.83 1.68
C PRO A 449 13.57 -27.33 0.35
N LEU A 450 14.10 -26.11 0.32
CA LEU A 450 14.68 -25.48 -0.87
C LEU A 450 16.15 -25.12 -0.59
N ASP A 451 17.08 -25.80 -1.25
CA ASP A 451 18.51 -25.52 -1.20
C ASP A 451 18.96 -24.43 -2.18
N ASP A 452 20.25 -24.15 -2.26
CA ASP A 452 20.87 -23.15 -3.17
C ASP A 452 20.21 -21.76 -3.14
N VAL A 453 19.61 -21.37 -2.02
CA VAL A 453 19.07 -20.04 -1.84
C VAL A 453 20.19 -19.12 -1.33
N ASN A 454 20.45 -18.02 -2.04
CA ASN A 454 21.38 -16.99 -1.61
C ASN A 454 20.79 -16.23 -0.44
N ILE A 455 21.51 -16.17 0.67
CA ILE A 455 21.10 -15.47 1.88
C ILE A 455 21.82 -14.13 1.97
N LEU A 456 21.03 -13.07 1.97
CA LEU A 456 21.47 -11.70 2.15
C LEU A 456 21.00 -11.20 3.51
N PHE A 457 21.89 -10.59 4.25
CA PHE A 457 21.63 -10.00 5.55
C PHE A 457 21.89 -8.51 5.49
N THR A 458 20.90 -7.73 5.83
CA THR A 458 21.01 -6.28 5.82
C THR A 458 20.75 -5.73 7.20
N CYS A 459 21.70 -5.00 7.74
CA CYS A 459 21.61 -4.32 9.02
C CYS A 459 21.96 -2.85 8.86
N LEU A 460 20.97 -2.00 9.11
CA LEU A 460 21.11 -0.56 8.88
C LEU A 460 21.53 -0.30 7.41
N ARG A 461 22.74 0.27 7.23
CA ARG A 461 23.33 0.54 5.91
C ARG A 461 24.21 -0.61 5.37
N HIS A 462 24.46 -1.61 6.19
CA HIS A 462 25.41 -2.68 5.86
C HIS A 462 24.69 -3.87 5.25
N GLN A 463 25.16 -4.33 4.10
CA GLN A 463 24.66 -5.53 3.45
C GLN A 463 25.75 -6.60 3.40
N CYS A 464 25.42 -7.79 3.89
CA CYS A 464 26.30 -8.94 3.95
C CYS A 464 25.74 -10.11 3.15
N THR A 465 26.53 -10.68 2.27
CA THR A 465 26.23 -11.98 1.68
C THR A 465 26.64 -13.06 2.68
N MET A 466 25.68 -13.86 3.13
CA MET A 466 25.92 -14.88 4.14
C MET A 466 26.36 -16.19 3.53
N GLY A 467 25.93 -16.50 2.33
CA GLY A 467 26.20 -17.75 1.61
C GLY A 467 24.91 -18.33 1.03
N GLN A 468 24.96 -19.59 0.64
CA GLN A 468 23.81 -20.34 0.11
C GLN A 468 23.36 -21.40 1.11
N THR A 469 22.06 -21.70 1.10
CA THR A 469 21.53 -22.82 1.87
C THR A 469 21.83 -24.16 1.21
N GLU A 470 22.02 -25.20 2.02
CA GLU A 470 22.36 -26.52 1.56
C GLU A 470 21.34 -27.55 2.09
N PHE A 471 21.12 -28.61 1.34
CA PHE A 471 20.31 -29.72 1.77
C PHE A 471 21.15 -30.68 2.59
N ASP A 472 21.06 -30.61 3.91
CA ASP A 472 21.87 -31.42 4.84
C ASP A 472 21.00 -32.25 5.79
N PHE A 473 20.82 -33.54 5.47
CA PHE A 473 20.12 -34.50 6.31
C PHE A 473 20.78 -34.78 7.68
N ALA A 474 22.08 -34.56 7.78
CA ALA A 474 22.80 -34.89 9.01
C ALA A 474 22.72 -33.78 10.07
N ARG A 475 22.54 -32.52 9.64
CA ARG A 475 22.51 -31.34 10.51
C ARG A 475 21.12 -30.84 10.82
N THR A 476 20.25 -30.78 9.81
CA THR A 476 18.91 -30.15 9.91
C THR A 476 17.76 -31.15 9.76
N GLY A 477 18.06 -32.45 9.54
CA GLY A 477 17.06 -33.44 9.18
C GLY A 477 16.58 -33.29 7.73
N TYR A 478 15.28 -33.50 7.47
CA TYR A 478 14.71 -33.26 6.13
C TYR A 478 14.41 -31.77 5.95
N GLN A 479 15.46 -30.94 5.93
CA GLN A 479 15.37 -29.50 5.81
C GLN A 479 16.53 -28.98 4.95
N ALA A 480 16.29 -27.89 4.23
CA ALA A 480 17.34 -27.13 3.57
C ALA A 480 17.65 -25.89 4.41
N GLY A 481 18.93 -25.62 4.64
CA GLY A 481 19.34 -24.49 5.44
C GLY A 481 20.84 -24.48 5.70
N ASN A 482 21.26 -23.61 6.56
CA ASN A 482 22.64 -23.58 7.08
C ASN A 482 22.68 -22.81 8.41
N ILE A 483 23.75 -22.98 9.15
CA ILE A 483 24.04 -22.18 10.33
C ILE A 483 25.02 -21.11 9.90
N TYR A 484 24.61 -19.85 10.00
CA TYR A 484 25.45 -18.71 9.69
C TYR A 484 25.81 -17.96 10.96
N ASP A 485 27.03 -17.47 11.01
CA ASP A 485 27.43 -16.52 12.04
C ASP A 485 27.06 -15.11 11.59
N PHE A 486 26.13 -14.46 12.28
CA PHE A 486 25.67 -13.12 11.97
C PHE A 486 26.41 -12.04 12.79
N PRO A 487 26.56 -10.83 12.24
CA PRO A 487 26.82 -9.66 13.06
C PRO A 487 25.63 -9.38 13.99
N TYR A 488 25.89 -8.79 15.15
CA TYR A 488 24.81 -8.36 16.02
C TYR A 488 23.98 -7.26 15.34
N CYS A 489 22.68 -7.46 15.26
CA CYS A 489 21.75 -6.47 14.73
C CYS A 489 20.35 -6.65 15.31
N VAL A 490 19.70 -5.53 15.62
CA VAL A 490 18.31 -5.46 16.01
C VAL A 490 17.51 -4.90 14.84
N GLY A 491 16.56 -5.68 14.33
CA GLY A 491 15.74 -5.27 13.18
C GLY A 491 16.45 -5.42 11.82
N ALA A 492 17.34 -6.40 11.70
CA ALA A 492 17.92 -6.75 10.41
C ALA A 492 16.87 -7.31 9.44
N ILE A 493 17.15 -7.18 8.16
CA ILE A 493 16.41 -7.84 7.08
C ILE A 493 17.23 -9.03 6.61
N LEU A 494 16.63 -10.20 6.67
CA LEU A 494 17.14 -11.42 6.07
C LEU A 494 16.34 -11.69 4.80
N ARG A 495 17.02 -11.79 3.65
CA ARG A 495 16.41 -12.04 2.34
C ARG A 495 16.97 -13.31 1.75
N GLY A 496 16.12 -14.10 1.13
CA GLY A 496 16.49 -15.25 0.32
C GLY A 496 16.21 -14.97 -1.15
N GLU A 497 17.19 -15.22 -2.01
CA GLU A 497 17.09 -15.04 -3.45
C GLU A 497 17.48 -16.33 -4.17
N LYS A 498 16.66 -16.77 -5.13
CA LYS A 498 16.96 -17.92 -5.99
C LYS A 498 16.37 -17.69 -7.38
N GLU A 499 17.12 -18.04 -8.44
CA GLU A 499 16.64 -17.93 -9.82
C GLU A 499 15.34 -18.74 -10.02
N SER A 500 14.37 -18.17 -10.71
CA SER A 500 13.02 -18.73 -10.95
C SER A 500 12.14 -18.83 -9.68
N TYR A 501 12.45 -18.05 -8.68
CA TYR A 501 11.64 -17.89 -7.48
C TYR A 501 11.39 -16.40 -7.23
N LYS A 502 10.26 -16.11 -6.62
CA LYS A 502 10.01 -14.81 -5.99
C LYS A 502 10.76 -14.78 -4.67
N ASP A 503 11.55 -13.75 -4.46
CA ASP A 503 12.30 -13.53 -3.23
C ASP A 503 11.37 -13.43 -2.02
N ASP A 504 11.86 -13.93 -0.89
CA ASP A 504 11.22 -13.71 0.40
C ASP A 504 12.17 -13.00 1.36
N TRP A 505 11.60 -12.24 2.28
CA TRP A 505 12.37 -11.54 3.30
C TRP A 505 11.62 -11.42 4.61
N ILE A 506 12.36 -11.47 5.71
CA ILE A 506 11.84 -11.34 7.06
C ILE A 506 12.69 -10.36 7.88
N ARG A 507 12.08 -9.77 8.89
CA ARG A 507 12.81 -9.00 9.89
C ARG A 507 13.25 -9.91 11.04
N ILE A 508 14.49 -9.81 11.41
CA ILE A 508 15.08 -10.60 12.47
C ILE A 508 15.82 -9.74 13.49
N VAL A 509 15.94 -10.27 14.69
CA VAL A 509 16.92 -9.82 15.69
C VAL A 509 17.92 -10.95 15.84
N THR A 510 19.20 -10.65 15.63
CA THR A 510 20.22 -11.70 15.75
C THR A 510 20.38 -12.15 17.20
N LYS A 511 20.08 -13.42 17.46
CA LYS A 511 20.19 -14.09 18.75
C LYS A 511 20.90 -15.42 18.59
N ASN A 512 21.68 -15.81 19.59
CA ASN A 512 22.32 -17.11 19.59
C ASN A 512 21.28 -18.23 19.52
N ASP A 513 21.54 -19.22 18.65
CA ASP A 513 20.75 -20.42 18.47
C ASP A 513 19.28 -20.20 18.05
N ASP A 514 18.96 -19.02 17.53
CA ASP A 514 17.62 -18.73 16.96
C ASP A 514 17.51 -19.27 15.53
N THR A 515 16.29 -19.48 15.07
CA THR A 515 16.00 -20.02 13.74
C THR A 515 15.16 -19.02 12.95
N ALA A 516 15.60 -18.71 11.74
CA ALA A 516 14.90 -17.89 10.77
C ALA A 516 14.41 -18.77 9.60
N GLU A 517 13.19 -18.55 9.14
CA GLU A 517 12.60 -19.30 8.02
C GLU A 517 12.23 -18.34 6.89
N LEU A 518 12.59 -18.71 5.66
CA LEU A 518 12.25 -18.01 4.42
C LEU A 518 11.42 -18.93 3.52
N ASN A 519 10.36 -18.39 2.93
CA ASN A 519 9.41 -19.15 2.12
C ASN A 519 9.37 -18.56 0.71
N LEU A 520 10.10 -19.15 -0.21
CA LEU A 520 10.18 -18.69 -1.59
C LEU A 520 9.07 -19.31 -2.42
N VAL A 521 8.47 -18.53 -3.30
CA VAL A 521 7.44 -19.01 -4.23
C VAL A 521 8.06 -19.18 -5.60
N PRO A 522 8.01 -20.38 -6.20
CA PRO A 522 8.53 -20.58 -7.53
C PRO A 522 7.75 -19.78 -8.58
N THR A 523 8.42 -19.41 -9.69
CA THR A 523 7.81 -18.71 -10.81
C THR A 523 8.00 -19.48 -12.10
N LEU A 524 6.99 -19.42 -12.99
CA LEU A 524 7.01 -19.99 -14.32
C LEU A 524 6.95 -18.88 -15.39
N LYS A 525 7.88 -18.89 -16.31
CA LYS A 525 7.92 -17.95 -17.45
C LYS A 525 7.29 -18.57 -18.68
N VAL A 526 6.08 -18.14 -19.04
CA VAL A 526 5.31 -18.61 -20.19
C VAL A 526 5.58 -17.72 -21.41
N PRO A 527 6.05 -18.26 -22.55
CA PRO A 527 6.25 -17.50 -23.78
C PRO A 527 4.96 -16.86 -24.31
N LEU A 528 5.06 -15.66 -24.90
CA LEU A 528 3.88 -14.92 -25.36
C LEU A 528 3.24 -15.51 -26.63
N ASP A 529 3.96 -16.30 -27.39
CA ASP A 529 3.41 -17.01 -28.56
C ASP A 529 2.32 -18.03 -28.19
N LYS A 530 2.23 -18.39 -26.89
CA LYS A 530 1.16 -19.25 -26.38
C LYS A 530 -0.16 -18.52 -26.12
N PHE A 531 -0.16 -17.19 -26.12
CA PHE A 531 -1.37 -16.40 -25.84
C PHE A 531 -2.17 -16.15 -27.12
N LYS A 532 -3.47 -16.39 -27.06
CA LYS A 532 -4.43 -16.09 -28.13
C LYS A 532 -5.57 -15.23 -27.60
N ILE A 533 -5.79 -14.10 -28.24
CA ILE A 533 -6.89 -13.20 -27.94
C ILE A 533 -7.99 -13.44 -28.96
N VAL A 534 -9.19 -13.75 -28.46
CA VAL A 534 -10.40 -13.99 -29.28
C VAL A 534 -11.39 -12.87 -29.01
N LYS A 535 -11.67 -12.07 -30.03
CA LYS A 535 -12.58 -10.93 -29.95
C LYS A 535 -14.02 -11.35 -30.20
N HIS A 536 -14.95 -10.74 -29.49
CA HIS A 536 -16.39 -10.87 -29.65
C HIS A 536 -17.00 -9.47 -29.72
N GLU A 537 -17.85 -9.22 -30.70
CA GLU A 537 -18.55 -7.95 -30.82
C GLU A 537 -19.59 -7.78 -29.72
N LEU A 538 -19.62 -6.58 -29.12
CA LEU A 538 -20.48 -6.29 -27.97
C LEU A 538 -21.97 -6.56 -28.27
N ASP A 539 -22.46 -6.11 -29.42
CA ASP A 539 -23.86 -6.28 -29.83
C ASP A 539 -24.23 -7.76 -29.97
N GLU A 540 -23.34 -8.59 -30.50
CA GLU A 540 -23.55 -10.04 -30.61
C GLU A 540 -23.53 -10.70 -29.22
N ALA A 541 -22.64 -10.27 -28.34
CA ALA A 541 -22.52 -10.77 -26.97
C ALA A 541 -23.76 -10.47 -26.15
N GLU A 542 -24.28 -9.25 -26.26
CA GLU A 542 -25.48 -8.83 -25.57
C GLU A 542 -26.74 -9.55 -26.10
N ALA A 543 -26.84 -9.74 -27.41
CA ALA A 543 -27.94 -10.46 -28.03
C ALA A 543 -27.99 -11.95 -27.66
N ALA A 544 -26.81 -12.57 -27.48
CA ALA A 544 -26.69 -13.98 -27.12
C ALA A 544 -26.84 -14.25 -25.63
N GLY A 545 -26.60 -13.24 -24.76
CA GLY A 545 -26.65 -13.35 -23.29
C GLY A 545 -25.50 -14.18 -22.69
N SER A 546 -24.78 -14.94 -23.50
CA SER A 546 -23.49 -15.61 -23.23
C SER A 546 -22.97 -16.17 -24.55
N LEU A 547 -21.68 -16.01 -24.82
CA LEU A 547 -21.09 -16.52 -26.05
C LEU A 547 -20.53 -17.94 -25.87
N THR A 548 -20.75 -18.77 -26.91
CA THR A 548 -20.10 -20.06 -26.98
C THR A 548 -18.65 -19.89 -27.47
N GLU A 549 -17.74 -20.74 -27.01
CA GLU A 549 -16.31 -20.68 -27.30
C GLU A 549 -15.93 -20.67 -28.81
N ASN A 550 -16.86 -21.07 -29.66
CA ASN A 550 -16.63 -21.21 -31.09
C ASN A 550 -17.01 -19.95 -31.92
N THR A 551 -17.51 -18.91 -31.29
CA THR A 551 -17.85 -17.65 -31.94
C THR A 551 -16.85 -16.58 -31.53
N GLY A 552 -16.13 -16.04 -32.48
CA GLY A 552 -15.18 -14.97 -32.25
C GLY A 552 -14.08 -14.95 -33.31
N THR A 553 -13.40 -13.83 -33.41
CA THR A 553 -12.33 -13.61 -34.38
C THR A 553 -11.00 -13.37 -33.65
N LEU A 554 -9.89 -13.83 -34.19
CA LEU A 554 -8.56 -13.52 -33.69
C LEU A 554 -8.22 -12.06 -33.98
N LEU A 555 -7.22 -11.54 -33.28
CA LEU A 555 -6.66 -10.22 -33.56
C LEU A 555 -6.25 -10.12 -35.02
N SER A 556 -6.57 -9.02 -35.67
CA SER A 556 -6.10 -8.70 -37.02
C SER A 556 -4.64 -8.22 -36.95
N SER A 557 -4.04 -8.05 -38.15
CA SER A 557 -2.65 -7.62 -38.26
C SER A 557 -2.39 -6.16 -37.83
N SER A 558 -3.46 -5.37 -37.62
CA SER A 558 -3.38 -3.97 -37.18
C SER A 558 -3.75 -3.82 -35.70
N GLU A 559 -4.19 -4.88 -35.05
CA GLU A 559 -4.68 -4.85 -33.70
C GLU A 559 -3.61 -5.30 -32.69
N ILE A 560 -3.63 -4.69 -31.54
CA ILE A 560 -2.72 -4.92 -30.43
C ILE A 560 -3.56 -5.24 -29.18
N ALA A 561 -3.13 -6.22 -28.40
CA ALA A 561 -3.67 -6.47 -27.08
C ALA A 561 -2.61 -6.18 -26.01
N SER A 562 -2.97 -5.36 -25.03
CA SER A 562 -2.20 -5.16 -23.79
C SER A 562 -2.80 -6.03 -22.72
N ILE A 563 -1.98 -6.83 -22.04
CA ILE A 563 -2.41 -7.74 -20.96
C ILE A 563 -1.73 -7.32 -19.66
N THR A 564 -2.52 -7.06 -18.65
CA THR A 564 -2.04 -6.78 -17.29
C THR A 564 -2.51 -7.88 -16.36
N LEU A 565 -1.56 -8.47 -15.65
CA LEU A 565 -1.81 -9.45 -14.61
C LEU A 565 -1.42 -8.85 -13.27
N THR A 566 -2.36 -8.83 -12.35
CA THR A 566 -2.11 -8.39 -10.97
C THR A 566 -2.55 -9.50 -10.04
N PHE A 567 -1.64 -9.93 -9.17
CA PHE A 567 -2.00 -10.83 -8.08
C PHE A 567 -2.52 -10.00 -6.92
N GLU A 568 -3.79 -10.15 -6.62
CA GLU A 568 -4.41 -9.52 -5.45
C GLU A 568 -4.25 -10.42 -4.23
N LYS A 569 -3.70 -9.85 -3.18
CA LYS A 569 -3.55 -10.50 -1.89
C LYS A 569 -4.94 -10.71 -1.28
N ASN A 570 -5.38 -11.96 -1.11
CA ASN A 570 -6.54 -12.27 -0.29
C ASN A 570 -6.12 -12.61 1.15
N ASP A 571 -7.07 -12.58 2.09
CA ASP A 571 -6.79 -12.82 3.52
C ASP A 571 -6.16 -14.19 3.80
N THR A 572 -6.39 -15.18 2.95
CA THR A 572 -5.86 -16.53 3.08
C THR A 572 -4.39 -16.62 2.66
N ASN A 573 -4.00 -15.90 1.61
CA ASN A 573 -2.64 -15.94 1.03
C ASN A 573 -1.71 -14.87 1.61
N SER A 574 -2.26 -13.91 2.35
CA SER A 574 -1.53 -12.73 2.83
C SER A 574 -0.39 -13.03 3.79
N GLN A 575 -0.47 -14.14 4.53
CA GLN A 575 0.59 -14.56 5.46
C GLN A 575 1.76 -15.25 4.76
N LEU A 576 1.53 -15.81 3.57
CA LEU A 576 2.51 -16.61 2.85
C LEU A 576 3.33 -15.80 1.84
N LEU A 577 2.76 -14.74 1.27
CA LEU A 577 3.35 -14.04 0.12
C LEU A 577 3.96 -12.67 0.45
N GLY A 578 4.06 -12.28 1.73
CA GLY A 578 4.71 -11.04 2.18
C GLY A 578 4.15 -9.77 1.53
N GLU A 579 4.55 -9.44 0.33
CA GLU A 579 4.08 -8.28 -0.45
C GLU A 579 3.27 -8.69 -1.69
N PRO A 580 2.34 -7.84 -2.17
CA PRO A 580 1.59 -8.12 -3.38
C PRO A 580 2.53 -8.32 -4.57
N PHE A 581 2.26 -9.32 -5.37
CA PHE A 581 2.94 -9.53 -6.62
C PHE A 581 2.21 -8.74 -7.69
N HIS A 582 2.75 -7.59 -8.06
CA HIS A 582 2.26 -6.80 -9.19
C HIS A 582 3.11 -7.12 -10.41
N GLN A 583 2.50 -7.69 -11.40
CA GLN A 583 3.11 -7.81 -12.70
C GLN A 583 2.23 -7.15 -13.74
N SER A 584 2.56 -5.92 -14.09
CA SER A 584 2.02 -5.26 -15.26
C SER A 584 2.97 -5.51 -16.42
N ARG A 585 2.49 -6.18 -17.47
CA ARG A 585 3.28 -6.32 -18.69
C ARG A 585 2.47 -5.83 -19.87
N PHE A 586 3.08 -4.94 -20.64
CA PHE A 586 2.65 -4.63 -21.98
C PHE A 586 3.00 -5.82 -22.89
N ILE A 587 1.98 -6.49 -23.38
CA ILE A 587 2.13 -7.48 -24.44
C ILE A 587 1.48 -6.89 -25.67
N ALA A 588 2.27 -6.29 -26.54
CA ALA A 588 1.81 -5.96 -27.87
C ALA A 588 1.84 -7.25 -28.70
N LEU A 589 0.70 -7.91 -28.82
CA LEU A 589 0.52 -9.06 -29.74
C LEU A 589 0.29 -8.52 -31.15
N GLU A 590 1.27 -7.80 -31.68
CA GLU A 590 1.30 -7.43 -33.07
C GLU A 590 2.02 -8.50 -33.88
N LYS A 591 2.03 -8.39 -35.23
CA LYS A 591 2.87 -9.15 -36.14
C LYS A 591 4.37 -9.11 -35.79
N LEU A 592 4.71 -9.33 -34.55
CA LEU A 592 6.05 -9.64 -34.15
C LEU A 592 6.38 -11.00 -34.75
N ASP A 593 7.55 -11.10 -35.35
CA ASP A 593 8.11 -12.38 -35.77
C ASP A 593 7.90 -13.39 -34.63
N ALA A 594 7.40 -14.58 -34.95
CA ALA A 594 7.17 -15.65 -34.00
C ALA A 594 8.38 -15.89 -33.07
N ASN A 595 9.59 -15.54 -33.52
CA ASN A 595 10.80 -15.60 -32.71
C ASN A 595 10.86 -14.52 -31.63
N VAL A 596 10.35 -13.31 -31.88
CA VAL A 596 10.31 -12.22 -30.90
C VAL A 596 9.27 -12.50 -29.81
N LEU A 597 8.10 -13.03 -30.21
CA LEU A 597 7.08 -13.47 -29.22
C LEU A 597 7.57 -14.60 -28.31
N LYS A 598 8.41 -15.50 -28.83
CA LYS A 598 9.03 -16.55 -28.00
C LYS A 598 10.08 -16.01 -27.02
N MET A 599 10.71 -14.90 -27.33
CA MET A 599 11.69 -14.27 -26.43
C MET A 599 11.03 -13.53 -25.27
N GLN A 600 9.83 -12.98 -25.50
CA GLN A 600 9.05 -12.34 -24.42
C GLN A 600 8.29 -13.39 -23.63
N LYS A 601 8.28 -13.26 -22.31
CA LYS A 601 7.67 -14.23 -21.42
C LYS A 601 6.82 -13.52 -20.37
N ALA A 602 5.61 -14.02 -20.14
CA ALA A 602 4.82 -13.68 -18.99
C ALA A 602 5.25 -14.56 -17.80
N GLU A 603 5.35 -13.99 -16.63
CA GLU A 603 5.76 -14.70 -15.42
C GLU A 603 4.54 -14.92 -14.51
N PHE A 604 4.35 -16.14 -14.09
CA PHE A 604 3.30 -16.57 -13.19
C PHE A 604 3.93 -17.13 -11.92
N LEU A 605 3.21 -17.04 -10.81
CA LEU A 605 3.54 -17.84 -9.65
C LEU A 605 3.28 -19.31 -9.99
N ALA A 606 4.18 -20.18 -9.57
CA ALA A 606 4.22 -21.58 -9.96
C ALA A 606 3.94 -22.52 -8.77
N LYS A 607 3.70 -23.79 -9.07
CA LYS A 607 3.49 -24.88 -8.13
C LYS A 607 2.30 -24.71 -7.18
N ALA A 608 1.41 -23.77 -7.47
CA ALA A 608 0.18 -23.57 -6.74
C ALA A 608 -0.88 -22.91 -7.63
N ASP A 609 -2.12 -23.03 -7.25
CA ASP A 609 -3.24 -22.38 -7.92
C ASP A 609 -3.36 -20.93 -7.42
N PHE A 610 -3.42 -19.97 -8.36
CA PHE A 610 -3.51 -18.55 -8.02
C PHE A 610 -4.64 -17.86 -8.79
N THR A 611 -5.27 -16.90 -8.13
CA THR A 611 -6.23 -16.01 -8.79
C THR A 611 -5.56 -14.67 -9.08
N TYR A 612 -5.60 -14.25 -10.34
CA TYR A 612 -5.09 -12.97 -10.81
C TYR A 612 -6.24 -12.04 -11.17
N ALA A 613 -6.09 -10.76 -10.91
CA ALA A 613 -6.87 -9.75 -11.61
C ALA A 613 -6.25 -9.59 -13.01
N LEU A 614 -7.05 -9.88 -14.03
CA LEU A 614 -6.66 -9.79 -15.43
C LEU A 614 -7.36 -8.61 -16.08
N GLU A 615 -6.57 -7.74 -16.70
CA GLU A 615 -7.07 -6.67 -17.57
C GLU A 615 -6.42 -6.80 -18.95
N VAL A 616 -7.25 -6.83 -19.99
CA VAL A 616 -6.80 -6.84 -21.39
C VAL A 616 -7.44 -5.67 -22.09
N GLN A 617 -6.63 -4.90 -22.81
CA GLN A 617 -7.09 -3.80 -23.66
C GLN A 617 -6.72 -4.11 -25.10
N VAL A 618 -7.69 -3.99 -26.01
CA VAL A 618 -7.52 -4.20 -27.44
C VAL A 618 -7.60 -2.88 -28.17
N LEU A 619 -6.60 -2.60 -28.97
CA LEU A 619 -6.47 -1.39 -29.77
C LEU A 619 -6.35 -1.79 -31.24
N ASP A 620 -7.06 -1.14 -32.15
CA ASP A 620 -6.76 -1.15 -33.58
C ASP A 620 -6.05 0.13 -33.95
N LYS A 621 -4.75 0.00 -34.19
CA LYS A 621 -3.85 1.13 -34.42
C LYS A 621 -3.86 2.06 -33.19
N GLU A 622 -4.74 3.04 -33.10
CA GLU A 622 -4.84 3.98 -31.98
C GLU A 622 -6.23 4.03 -31.36
N THR A 623 -7.16 3.30 -31.96
CA THR A 623 -8.54 3.30 -31.53
C THR A 623 -8.74 2.18 -30.52
N TYR A 624 -9.17 2.51 -29.30
CA TYR A 624 -9.63 1.52 -28.35
C TYR A 624 -10.83 0.79 -28.92
N LEU A 625 -10.76 -0.52 -28.96
CA LEU A 625 -11.83 -1.38 -29.43
C LEU A 625 -12.60 -2.03 -28.30
N GLY A 626 -11.94 -2.31 -27.18
CA GLY A 626 -12.52 -3.04 -26.07
C GLY A 626 -11.46 -3.84 -25.29
N GLY A 627 -11.90 -4.89 -24.59
CA GLY A 627 -10.98 -5.69 -23.81
C GLY A 627 -11.67 -6.71 -22.92
N TYR A 628 -11.00 -7.06 -21.84
CA TYR A 628 -11.50 -7.93 -20.78
C TYR A 628 -11.01 -7.39 -19.43
N LYS A 629 -11.87 -7.42 -18.42
CA LYS A 629 -11.49 -7.14 -17.05
C LYS A 629 -12.22 -8.10 -16.10
N GLY A 630 -11.46 -8.81 -15.26
CA GLY A 630 -12.06 -9.75 -14.31
C GLY A 630 -11.02 -10.58 -13.57
N GLN A 631 -11.50 -11.43 -12.68
CA GLN A 631 -10.68 -12.39 -11.95
C GLN A 631 -10.44 -13.62 -12.82
N TRP A 632 -9.20 -14.07 -12.87
CA TRP A 632 -8.79 -15.28 -13.58
C TRP A 632 -8.12 -16.25 -12.62
N PHE A 633 -8.78 -17.39 -12.40
CA PHE A 633 -8.19 -18.51 -11.67
C PHE A 633 -7.27 -19.30 -12.60
N VAL A 634 -6.02 -19.45 -12.19
CA VAL A 634 -4.98 -20.18 -12.92
C VAL A 634 -4.61 -21.43 -12.12
N SER A 635 -4.97 -22.58 -12.63
CA SER A 635 -4.56 -23.87 -12.09
C SER A 635 -3.12 -24.15 -12.48
N TRP A 636 -2.31 -24.61 -11.53
CA TRP A 636 -0.93 -24.97 -11.76
C TRP A 636 -0.78 -26.11 -12.77
N ASP A 637 -1.57 -27.17 -12.63
CA ASP A 637 -1.50 -28.35 -13.51
C ASP A 637 -1.80 -27.97 -14.98
N GLU A 638 -2.72 -27.06 -15.20
CA GLU A 638 -3.04 -26.52 -16.52
C GLU A 638 -1.93 -25.61 -17.03
N LEU A 639 -1.38 -24.74 -16.19
CA LEU A 639 -0.35 -23.78 -16.57
C LEU A 639 0.97 -24.45 -16.92
N GLU A 640 1.39 -25.48 -16.18
CA GLU A 640 2.63 -26.23 -16.43
C GLU A 640 2.59 -26.94 -17.78
N SER A 641 1.44 -27.50 -18.14
CA SER A 641 1.22 -28.22 -19.39
C SER A 641 0.69 -27.33 -20.53
N ALA A 642 0.54 -26.03 -20.31
CA ALA A 642 -0.10 -25.12 -21.25
C ALA A 642 0.54 -25.15 -22.64
N GLU A 643 -0.23 -25.52 -23.63
CA GLU A 643 0.12 -25.34 -25.05
C GLU A 643 -0.39 -24.00 -25.56
N GLU A 644 -1.54 -23.56 -25.08
CA GLU A 644 -2.23 -22.35 -25.50
C GLU A 644 -2.99 -21.71 -24.32
N ILE A 645 -2.95 -20.38 -24.24
CA ILE A 645 -3.75 -19.58 -23.30
C ILE A 645 -4.71 -18.73 -24.12
N VAL A 646 -6.00 -19.00 -24.01
CA VAL A 646 -7.05 -18.30 -24.76
C VAL A 646 -7.76 -17.32 -23.87
N ILE A 647 -7.74 -16.05 -24.26
CA ILE A 647 -8.44 -14.96 -23.58
C ILE A 647 -9.51 -14.41 -24.50
N HIS A 648 -10.75 -14.46 -24.04
CA HIS A 648 -11.90 -13.90 -24.77
C HIS A 648 -12.10 -12.45 -24.34
N VAL A 649 -12.25 -11.55 -25.29
CA VAL A 649 -12.41 -10.12 -25.06
C VAL A 649 -13.66 -9.59 -25.78
N ILE A 650 -14.27 -8.56 -25.23
CA ILE A 650 -15.39 -7.84 -25.87
C ILE A 650 -14.84 -6.63 -26.60
N THR A 651 -15.27 -6.44 -27.83
CA THR A 651 -14.88 -5.30 -28.65
C THR A 651 -16.09 -4.65 -29.30
N THR A 652 -16.01 -3.36 -29.56
CA THR A 652 -16.89 -2.63 -30.46
C THR A 652 -16.38 -2.71 -31.88
N ASP A 653 -17.23 -2.41 -32.87
CA ASP A 653 -16.77 -2.19 -34.23
C ASP A 653 -15.74 -1.05 -34.30
N ALA A 654 -14.76 -1.15 -35.19
CA ALA A 654 -13.76 -0.08 -35.38
C ALA A 654 -14.41 1.27 -35.76
N GLY A 655 -15.55 1.24 -36.43
CA GLY A 655 -16.34 2.42 -36.79
C GLY A 655 -17.32 2.91 -35.71
N ALA A 656 -17.37 2.28 -34.55
CA ALA A 656 -18.21 2.71 -33.44
C ALA A 656 -17.84 4.13 -32.97
N SER A 657 -18.81 4.87 -32.45
CA SER A 657 -18.60 6.21 -31.93
C SER A 657 -17.70 6.22 -30.69
N ASP A 658 -17.01 7.33 -30.42
CA ASP A 658 -16.17 7.48 -29.23
C ASP A 658 -16.99 7.32 -27.94
N GLU A 659 -18.29 7.70 -27.98
CA GLU A 659 -19.19 7.55 -26.84
C GLU A 659 -19.49 6.07 -26.53
N GLU A 660 -19.66 5.23 -27.55
CA GLU A 660 -19.81 3.77 -27.40
C GLU A 660 -18.55 3.10 -26.88
N LYS A 661 -17.37 3.48 -27.40
CA LYS A 661 -16.07 2.98 -26.95
C LYS A 661 -15.78 3.37 -25.51
N PHE A 662 -16.05 4.61 -25.13
CA PHE A 662 -15.92 5.08 -23.76
C PHE A 662 -16.95 4.42 -22.82
N GLY A 663 -18.16 4.20 -23.31
CA GLY A 663 -19.18 3.45 -22.60
C GLY A 663 -18.74 2.03 -22.28
N LEU A 664 -18.14 1.33 -23.26
CA LEU A 664 -17.58 -0.01 -23.06
C LEU A 664 -16.43 0.01 -22.04
N LEU A 665 -15.50 0.96 -22.16
CA LEU A 665 -14.37 1.06 -21.24
C LEU A 665 -14.82 1.23 -19.78
N SER A 666 -15.83 2.08 -19.55
CA SER A 666 -16.37 2.34 -18.21
C SER A 666 -17.13 1.16 -17.60
N GLN A 667 -17.64 0.24 -18.43
CA GLN A 667 -18.39 -0.93 -18.02
C GLN A 667 -17.65 -2.25 -18.31
N LEU A 668 -16.36 -2.20 -18.62
CA LEU A 668 -15.61 -3.35 -19.12
C LEU A 668 -15.70 -4.57 -18.19
N GLU A 669 -15.63 -4.37 -16.89
CA GLU A 669 -15.74 -5.44 -15.89
C GLU A 669 -17.12 -6.12 -15.89
N GLU A 670 -18.18 -5.35 -16.11
CA GLU A 670 -19.55 -5.89 -16.21
C GLU A 670 -19.75 -6.61 -17.55
N LYS A 671 -19.31 -6.00 -18.65
CA LYS A 671 -19.45 -6.57 -19.99
C LYS A 671 -18.56 -7.79 -20.21
N SER A 672 -17.43 -7.89 -19.56
CA SER A 672 -16.55 -9.07 -19.60
C SER A 672 -17.22 -10.34 -19.08
N LYS A 673 -18.30 -10.23 -18.31
CA LYS A 673 -19.12 -11.38 -17.87
C LYS A 673 -19.92 -12.03 -19.00
N LEU A 674 -20.04 -11.36 -20.15
CA LEU A 674 -20.71 -11.89 -21.35
C LEU A 674 -19.82 -12.84 -22.16
N VAL A 675 -18.52 -12.89 -21.90
CA VAL A 675 -17.59 -13.80 -22.58
C VAL A 675 -17.07 -14.87 -21.61
N SER A 676 -16.54 -15.94 -22.19
CA SER A 676 -15.94 -17.01 -21.39
C SER A 676 -14.69 -16.51 -20.64
N GLN A 677 -14.51 -17.00 -19.42
CA GLN A 677 -13.28 -16.74 -18.68
C GLN A 677 -12.07 -17.25 -19.45
N PRO A 678 -10.87 -16.67 -19.24
CA PRO A 678 -9.64 -17.14 -19.85
C PRO A 678 -9.41 -18.64 -19.56
N LYS A 679 -8.94 -19.35 -20.56
CA LYS A 679 -8.70 -20.80 -20.49
C LYS A 679 -7.28 -21.14 -20.88
N ILE A 680 -6.71 -22.06 -20.15
CA ILE A 680 -5.45 -22.72 -20.45
C ILE A 680 -5.78 -24.05 -21.13
N LYS A 681 -5.09 -24.34 -22.26
CA LYS A 681 -5.27 -25.58 -23.04
C LYS A 681 -3.96 -26.31 -23.23
#